data_76328d3686ae71c73ca4fae7c995509f
#
_entry.id   76328d3686ae71c73ca4fae7c995509f
#
_cell.length_a   1.000
_cell.length_b   1.000
_cell.length_c   1.000
_cell.angle_alpha   90.00
_cell.angle_beta   90.00
_cell.angle_gamma   90.00
#
_symmetry.space_group_name_H-M   'P 1'
#
loop_
_entity.id
_entity.type
_entity.pdbx_description
1 polymer ?
#
loop_
_entity_poly.entity_id
_entity_poly.type
_entity_poly.pdbx_seq_one_letter_code
_entity_poly.pdbx_strand_id
1 'polypeptide(L)'
;MTPKYPVSLFTAGLLIALPGFSQTAPTPPKESAPVELSPFEVSSQSVRGYVASETMSGSRVKTQIIDLPYTVNVMTNEFLEDFGIFELSDNVSHVGGFTGLDVGGNFVLRGFTSNNQLRDGFFRLGRYGSSNIDRIEIIKGSNAAIYGRSSPGGMMNMISKSPKSVANQKLSFNYGDYGTQRVTFEGTGPLVTSRFGKTNYLLTASYYQRDFEADWTLARNKEYFLALDHIFSNGTKLTLMAEVFEQQRNSPLSGAPVIIDKKGTGTTATIDADDVAIGYAYNLAKNSTYGPNSRLNRDNTSLTGTLEKKLNDIFSIRTSGNFYSAGRDDYNQNTNWGNILINKANTVPAFSQRGATPNWGRIFEDGGSFQGDLLAQYWTNNRKLEHRTLLTFDFNDYYRWDPTISYAAATHPDIVAWNQARSVTVDANYNPVGPIGYFTKDPDPVNGFVSTRKMKRRISVMGGLLRHQTSFLNGRLLGFTGARFDSIRYRHRDFLTAASSFTPFIPGYQVGDQIRKTITSFNPNLGANFKLKENFRIYASYSRSFFQSQGDNPVEIANPTYKPETADGWDYGFKGSFFGDRLTYTLSGFYINRQNVSVDDIDPVTGLTISRRDGDQLVRGYEADASWSLTNEWFLLGSYGNVHSIYTDFGDANPQAIGRKVQYVAPYNGSFTVKYSPSRGSLKNFSTNLGVTFVGSTPTETPIAGDVVTGPAGRRVVTFSSRQWALTVPSYQVWSLGARYTLQSSRNLSHTFAVNLNNAFNKQFIRAGTSGATRILQGDDRAIFFTYTINRKGPKF
;
A
#
# COMPACT_ATOMS: atom_id res chain seq x y z
N MET A 1 18.18 -30.66 11.71
CA MET A 1 17.02 -31.40 11.16
C MET A 1 16.08 -30.38 10.56
N THR A 2 16.20 -30.20 9.27
CA THR A 2 15.35 -29.31 8.47
C THR A 2 14.15 -30.12 7.95
N PRO A 3 12.91 -29.67 8.09
CA PRO A 3 11.82 -30.26 7.35
C PRO A 3 11.92 -29.81 5.89
N LYS A 4 12.34 -30.70 5.05
CA LYS A 4 12.19 -30.59 3.61
C LYS A 4 10.73 -30.79 3.28
N TYR A 5 10.03 -29.72 2.90
CA TYR A 5 8.79 -29.87 2.16
C TYR A 5 9.13 -29.83 0.67
N PRO A 6 8.74 -30.83 -0.11
CA PRO A 6 8.94 -30.80 -1.55
C PRO A 6 7.84 -29.97 -2.20
N VAL A 7 8.14 -28.73 -2.53
CA VAL A 7 7.35 -27.95 -3.51
C VAL A 7 8.11 -28.00 -4.82
N SER A 8 8.11 -29.17 -5.42
CA SER A 8 8.51 -29.31 -6.82
C SER A 8 7.63 -30.39 -7.43
N LEU A 9 6.48 -29.94 -8.00
CA LEU A 9 5.75 -30.72 -9.02
C LEU A 9 4.48 -29.93 -9.42
N PHE A 10 4.64 -28.87 -10.20
CA PHE A 10 3.57 -28.36 -11.08
C PHE A 10 4.17 -27.47 -12.18
N THR A 11 5.21 -27.94 -12.83
CA THR A 11 5.68 -27.40 -14.10
C THR A 11 5.68 -28.53 -15.11
N ALA A 12 4.51 -28.91 -15.56
CA ALA A 12 4.37 -29.65 -16.82
C ALA A 12 2.90 -29.62 -17.27
N GLY A 13 2.66 -28.88 -18.34
CA GLY A 13 1.70 -29.29 -19.35
C GLY A 13 0.22 -29.32 -18.95
N LEU A 14 -0.46 -28.17 -19.04
CA LEU A 14 -1.90 -28.20 -19.28
C LEU A 14 -2.25 -27.42 -20.55
N LEU A 15 -1.74 -27.93 -21.69
CA LEU A 15 -2.42 -27.79 -22.97
C LEU A 15 -3.50 -28.88 -23.02
N ILE A 16 -4.58 -28.69 -22.25
CA ILE A 16 -5.76 -29.52 -22.41
C ILE A 16 -6.59 -28.87 -23.52
N ALA A 17 -6.53 -29.52 -24.68
CA ALA A 17 -7.56 -29.37 -25.71
C ALA A 17 -8.88 -29.88 -25.11
N LEU A 18 -9.76 -28.97 -24.71
CA LEU A 18 -11.12 -29.33 -24.30
C LEU A 18 -11.87 -29.80 -25.55
N PRO A 19 -12.39 -31.03 -25.56
CA PRO A 19 -13.25 -31.49 -26.64
C PRO A 19 -14.51 -30.65 -26.66
N GLY A 20 -14.88 -30.19 -27.87
CA GLY A 20 -16.14 -29.49 -28.09
C GLY A 20 -17.33 -30.43 -27.84
N PHE A 21 -18.04 -30.23 -26.73
CA PHE A 21 -19.34 -30.82 -26.55
C PHE A 21 -20.34 -30.10 -27.46
N SER A 22 -20.82 -30.82 -28.46
CA SER A 22 -21.99 -30.43 -29.28
C SER A 22 -23.24 -30.50 -28.39
N GLN A 23 -23.79 -29.34 -28.04
CA GLN A 23 -25.08 -29.26 -27.35
C GLN A 23 -26.18 -28.94 -28.34
N THR A 24 -27.23 -29.73 -28.29
CA THR A 24 -28.52 -29.50 -28.96
C THR A 24 -29.13 -28.17 -28.50
N ALA A 25 -29.68 -27.43 -29.46
CA ALA A 25 -30.27 -26.12 -29.27
C ALA A 25 -31.38 -26.13 -28.20
N PRO A 26 -31.31 -25.23 -27.18
CA PRO A 26 -32.39 -25.12 -26.22
C PRO A 26 -33.51 -24.21 -26.71
N THR A 27 -34.73 -24.57 -26.29
CA THR A 27 -35.96 -23.79 -26.41
C THR A 27 -35.74 -22.32 -25.91
N PRO A 28 -36.34 -21.30 -26.54
CA PRO A 28 -36.13 -19.89 -26.13
C PRO A 28 -36.55 -19.68 -24.67
N PRO A 29 -35.75 -18.99 -23.87
CA PRO A 29 -36.06 -18.77 -22.46
C PRO A 29 -37.23 -17.79 -22.33
N LYS A 30 -38.19 -18.13 -21.43
CA LYS A 30 -39.13 -17.17 -20.84
C LYS A 30 -38.29 -15.96 -20.33
N GLU A 31 -38.76 -14.74 -20.63
CA GLU A 31 -38.20 -13.51 -20.08
C GLU A 31 -37.87 -13.70 -18.62
N SER A 32 -36.58 -13.73 -18.28
CA SER A 32 -36.13 -13.86 -16.92
C SER A 32 -36.43 -12.54 -16.17
N ALA A 33 -37.09 -12.63 -15.03
CA ALA A 33 -37.23 -11.51 -14.11
C ALA A 33 -35.88 -10.78 -13.92
N PRO A 34 -35.85 -9.45 -13.79
CA PRO A 34 -34.62 -8.72 -13.59
C PRO A 34 -33.85 -9.31 -12.42
N VAL A 35 -32.60 -9.73 -12.66
CA VAL A 35 -31.73 -10.26 -11.61
C VAL A 35 -31.44 -9.14 -10.63
N GLU A 36 -32.05 -9.18 -9.46
CA GLU A 36 -31.76 -8.25 -8.37
C GLU A 36 -30.34 -8.52 -7.87
N LEU A 37 -29.43 -7.56 -8.11
CA LEU A 37 -28.04 -7.69 -7.69
C LEU A 37 -27.94 -7.71 -6.17
N SER A 38 -27.03 -8.55 -5.63
CA SER A 38 -26.71 -8.60 -4.21
C SER A 38 -26.37 -7.19 -3.68
N PRO A 39 -26.83 -6.77 -2.49
CA PRO A 39 -26.41 -5.52 -1.87
C PRO A 39 -24.94 -5.52 -1.48
N PHE A 40 -24.25 -6.63 -1.65
CA PHE A 40 -22.83 -6.80 -1.38
C PHE A 40 -21.98 -6.91 -2.66
N GLU A 41 -22.51 -6.60 -3.83
CA GLU A 41 -21.81 -6.66 -5.10
C GLU A 41 -21.92 -5.35 -5.87
N VAL A 42 -20.78 -4.78 -6.27
CA VAL A 42 -20.73 -3.59 -7.13
C VAL A 42 -21.03 -4.00 -8.57
N SER A 43 -21.91 -3.27 -9.23
CA SER A 43 -22.24 -3.51 -10.62
C SER A 43 -21.05 -3.27 -11.53
N SER A 44 -20.81 -4.16 -12.51
CA SER A 44 -19.82 -3.93 -13.56
C SER A 44 -20.14 -2.70 -14.42
N GLN A 45 -21.38 -2.22 -14.43
CA GLN A 45 -21.82 -1.01 -15.11
C GLN A 45 -21.43 0.27 -14.35
N SER A 46 -21.08 0.16 -13.05
CA SER A 46 -20.67 1.29 -12.22
C SER A 46 -19.24 1.78 -12.51
N VAL A 47 -18.48 1.04 -13.31
CA VAL A 47 -17.12 1.42 -13.74
C VAL A 47 -17.15 1.75 -15.22
N ARG A 48 -16.76 2.99 -15.58
CA ARG A 48 -16.65 3.46 -16.96
C ARG A 48 -15.31 4.15 -17.16
N GLY A 49 -14.43 3.53 -17.94
CA GLY A 49 -13.08 4.05 -18.14
C GLY A 49 -12.33 4.17 -16.83
N TYR A 50 -11.96 5.37 -16.47
CA TYR A 50 -11.21 5.66 -15.23
C TYR A 50 -12.10 5.99 -14.02
N VAL A 51 -13.42 5.95 -14.16
CA VAL A 51 -14.36 6.37 -13.12
C VAL A 51 -15.18 5.21 -12.60
N ALA A 52 -15.34 5.15 -11.28
CA ALA A 52 -16.32 4.30 -10.61
C ALA A 52 -17.35 5.16 -9.88
N SER A 53 -18.62 4.80 -9.97
CA SER A 53 -19.71 5.47 -9.28
C SER A 53 -20.11 4.80 -7.96
N GLU A 54 -19.72 3.53 -7.77
CA GLU A 54 -20.06 2.72 -6.60
C GLU A 54 -18.82 2.18 -5.91
N THR A 55 -18.92 1.94 -4.62
CA THR A 55 -17.90 1.29 -3.80
C THR A 55 -18.50 0.31 -2.82
N MET A 56 -17.74 -0.72 -2.47
CA MET A 56 -18.00 -1.59 -1.32
C MET A 56 -17.21 -1.18 -0.10
N SER A 57 -15.98 -0.73 -0.32
CA SER A 57 -15.03 -0.45 0.76
C SER A 57 -15.46 0.71 1.65
N GLY A 58 -16.23 1.64 1.09
CA GLY A 58 -16.71 2.79 1.86
C GLY A 58 -17.70 2.43 2.96
N SER A 59 -18.43 1.32 2.87
CA SER A 59 -19.55 1.03 3.79
C SER A 59 -19.80 -0.43 4.07
N ARG A 60 -19.00 -1.34 3.52
CA ARG A 60 -19.19 -2.81 3.50
C ARG A 60 -20.42 -3.29 2.72
N VAL A 61 -21.22 -2.37 2.22
CA VAL A 61 -22.36 -2.62 1.34
C VAL A 61 -22.24 -1.75 0.10
N LYS A 62 -22.85 -2.17 -0.99
CA LYS A 62 -22.88 -1.38 -2.22
C LYS A 62 -23.46 0.00 -1.95
N THR A 63 -22.69 1.03 -2.21
CA THR A 63 -23.07 2.42 -1.97
C THR A 63 -22.55 3.32 -3.08
N GLN A 64 -23.37 4.26 -3.52
CA GLN A 64 -22.93 5.30 -4.45
C GLN A 64 -21.88 6.18 -3.76
N ILE A 65 -20.74 6.42 -4.42
CA ILE A 65 -19.63 7.23 -3.86
C ILE A 65 -20.11 8.66 -3.51
N ILE A 66 -21.04 9.18 -4.30
CA ILE A 66 -21.61 10.51 -4.06
C ILE A 66 -22.45 10.59 -2.78
N ASP A 67 -23.01 9.47 -2.31
CA ASP A 67 -23.82 9.40 -1.11
C ASP A 67 -23.00 9.29 0.20
N LEU A 68 -21.73 8.93 0.11
CA LEU A 68 -20.88 8.78 1.29
C LEU A 68 -20.48 10.13 1.89
N PRO A 69 -20.46 10.29 3.24
CA PRO A 69 -20.08 11.53 3.90
C PRO A 69 -18.55 11.68 4.08
N TYR A 70 -17.77 11.06 3.24
CA TYR A 70 -16.28 11.13 3.19
C TYR A 70 -15.78 10.81 1.79
N THR A 71 -14.48 11.00 1.55
CA THR A 71 -13.85 10.83 0.23
C THR A 71 -13.44 9.40 -0.03
N VAL A 72 -13.80 8.87 -1.20
CA VAL A 72 -13.32 7.60 -1.74
C VAL A 72 -12.83 7.84 -3.16
N ASN A 73 -11.58 7.48 -3.43
CA ASN A 73 -11.01 7.47 -4.77
C ASN A 73 -10.91 6.04 -5.29
N VAL A 74 -11.10 5.86 -6.58
CA VAL A 74 -11.01 4.55 -7.23
C VAL A 74 -10.05 4.62 -8.42
N MET A 75 -9.04 3.77 -8.42
CA MET A 75 -8.16 3.52 -9.56
C MET A 75 -8.66 2.25 -10.25
N THR A 76 -9.18 2.38 -11.45
CA THR A 76 -9.74 1.25 -12.22
C THR A 76 -8.66 0.42 -12.90
N ASN A 77 -8.96 -0.82 -13.27
CA ASN A 77 -8.01 -1.65 -14.03
C ASN A 77 -7.62 -1.00 -15.37
N GLU A 78 -8.55 -0.32 -16.03
CA GLU A 78 -8.25 0.40 -17.29
C GLU A 78 -7.21 1.51 -17.06
N PHE A 79 -7.32 2.26 -15.96
CA PHE A 79 -6.35 3.27 -15.59
C PHE A 79 -4.97 2.64 -15.34
N LEU A 80 -4.91 1.54 -14.57
CA LEU A 80 -3.66 0.83 -14.28
C LEU A 80 -2.98 0.31 -15.56
N GLU A 81 -3.76 -0.25 -16.49
CA GLU A 81 -3.25 -0.74 -17.78
C GLU A 81 -2.77 0.39 -18.69
N ASP A 82 -3.52 1.51 -18.77
CA ASP A 82 -3.20 2.63 -19.66
C ASP A 82 -1.95 3.41 -19.21
N PHE A 83 -1.61 3.38 -17.93
CA PHE A 83 -0.39 3.98 -17.40
C PHE A 83 0.75 2.97 -17.15
N GLY A 84 0.56 1.69 -17.48
CA GLY A 84 1.58 0.67 -17.30
C GLY A 84 1.98 0.47 -15.84
N ILE A 85 1.04 0.62 -14.90
CA ILE A 85 1.26 0.42 -13.47
C ILE A 85 1.21 -1.07 -13.18
N PHE A 86 2.39 -1.72 -13.17
CA PHE A 86 2.50 -3.16 -12.95
C PHE A 86 2.72 -3.52 -11.47
N GLU A 87 3.34 -2.64 -10.71
CA GLU A 87 3.47 -2.74 -9.25
C GLU A 87 2.79 -1.54 -8.58
N LEU A 88 1.96 -1.79 -7.58
CA LEU A 88 1.21 -0.73 -6.90
C LEU A 88 2.10 0.24 -6.11
N SER A 89 3.26 -0.22 -5.67
CA SER A 89 4.26 0.62 -5.00
C SER A 89 4.88 1.67 -5.91
N ASP A 90 4.74 1.52 -7.22
CA ASP A 90 5.52 2.32 -8.16
C ASP A 90 4.89 3.68 -8.46
N ASN A 91 3.57 3.81 -8.34
CA ASN A 91 2.93 5.07 -8.71
C ASN A 91 1.57 5.32 -8.06
N VAL A 92 1.55 5.56 -6.76
CA VAL A 92 0.33 5.92 -6.01
C VAL A 92 0.05 7.42 -5.99
N SER A 93 0.98 8.26 -6.47
CA SER A 93 0.86 9.73 -6.43
C SER A 93 -0.19 10.29 -7.39
N HIS A 94 -0.91 9.44 -8.13
CA HIS A 94 -2.05 9.85 -8.95
C HIS A 94 -3.27 10.32 -8.14
N VAL A 95 -3.31 10.03 -6.84
CA VAL A 95 -4.39 10.44 -5.95
C VAL A 95 -3.88 11.53 -5.00
N GLY A 96 -4.61 12.62 -4.89
CA GLY A 96 -4.28 13.74 -4.01
C GLY A 96 -4.22 13.31 -2.54
N GLY A 97 -3.22 13.82 -1.80
CA GLY A 97 -2.97 13.42 -0.41
C GLY A 97 -2.37 12.02 -0.23
N PHE A 98 -2.01 11.34 -1.33
CA PHE A 98 -1.48 9.96 -1.31
C PHE A 98 -0.13 9.90 -2.02
N THR A 99 0.93 9.51 -1.31
CA THR A 99 2.30 9.36 -1.85
C THR A 99 2.90 8.04 -1.44
N GLY A 100 3.73 7.45 -2.31
CA GLY A 100 4.54 6.28 -1.97
C GLY A 100 5.68 6.65 -1.04
N LEU A 101 6.02 5.76 -0.10
CA LEU A 101 7.10 5.99 0.84
C LEU A 101 8.31 5.11 0.54
N ASP A 102 8.09 3.82 0.27
CA ASP A 102 9.17 2.88 0.00
C ASP A 102 8.74 1.74 -0.94
N VAL A 103 9.71 0.92 -1.31
CA VAL A 103 9.47 -0.31 -2.09
C VAL A 103 8.88 -1.45 -1.25
N GLY A 104 8.77 -1.27 0.06
CA GLY A 104 8.14 -2.22 1.00
C GLY A 104 6.62 -2.21 0.93
N GLY A 105 6.03 -1.23 0.23
CA GLY A 105 4.60 -1.05 0.14
C GLY A 105 4.04 -0.08 1.20
N ASN A 106 4.91 0.59 1.94
CA ASN A 106 4.50 1.69 2.81
C ASN A 106 4.09 2.90 1.96
N PHE A 107 3.13 3.64 2.43
CA PHE A 107 2.62 4.86 1.79
C PHE A 107 2.31 5.93 2.84
N VAL A 108 2.17 7.16 2.38
CA VAL A 108 1.68 8.28 3.18
C VAL A 108 0.34 8.70 2.62
N LEU A 109 -0.70 8.69 3.46
CA LEU A 109 -2.04 9.14 3.10
C LEU A 109 -2.47 10.21 4.10
N ARG A 110 -2.79 11.41 3.61
CA ARG A 110 -3.12 12.59 4.44
C ARG A 110 -2.12 12.82 5.58
N GLY A 111 -0.83 12.66 5.30
CA GLY A 111 0.22 12.90 6.30
C GLY A 111 0.50 11.77 7.29
N PHE A 112 -0.14 10.61 7.13
CA PHE A 112 0.09 9.45 7.98
C PHE A 112 0.74 8.33 7.20
N THR A 113 1.87 7.86 7.70
CA THR A 113 2.54 6.67 7.16
C THR A 113 1.72 5.43 7.51
N SER A 114 1.49 4.58 6.55
CA SER A 114 0.73 3.35 6.70
C SER A 114 1.24 2.25 5.78
N ASN A 115 1.05 1.02 6.21
CA ASN A 115 1.14 -0.18 5.40
C ASN A 115 -0.19 -0.97 5.39
N ASN A 116 -1.26 -0.34 5.83
CA ASN A 116 -2.58 -0.95 5.93
C ASN A 116 -3.20 -1.10 4.54
N GLN A 117 -2.98 -2.27 3.96
CA GLN A 117 -3.55 -2.69 2.68
C GLN A 117 -4.55 -3.81 2.95
N LEU A 118 -5.73 -3.67 2.37
CA LEU A 118 -6.74 -4.71 2.39
C LEU A 118 -6.78 -5.41 1.02
N ARG A 119 -7.11 -6.69 1.05
CA ARG A 119 -7.48 -7.47 -0.12
C ARG A 119 -8.89 -7.98 0.07
N ASP A 120 -9.84 -7.51 -0.76
CA ASP A 120 -11.26 -7.85 -0.65
C ASP A 120 -11.85 -7.62 0.77
N GLY A 121 -11.38 -6.55 1.44
CA GLY A 121 -11.79 -6.19 2.80
C GLY A 121 -11.05 -6.91 3.92
N PHE A 122 -10.16 -7.85 3.61
CA PHE A 122 -9.34 -8.55 4.59
C PHE A 122 -7.96 -7.92 4.73
N PHE A 123 -7.54 -7.69 5.96
CA PHE A 123 -6.18 -7.34 6.24
C PHE A 123 -5.28 -8.56 6.06
N ARG A 124 -4.23 -8.40 5.26
CA ARG A 124 -3.21 -9.43 5.06
C ARG A 124 -1.83 -8.84 5.22
N LEU A 125 -0.92 -9.61 5.80
CA LEU A 125 0.50 -9.33 5.75
C LEU A 125 1.07 -9.88 4.44
N GLY A 126 2.14 -9.27 3.96
CA GLY A 126 2.79 -9.70 2.73
C GLY A 126 2.37 -8.90 1.50
N ARG A 127 2.81 -9.35 0.34
CA ARG A 127 2.51 -8.73 -0.96
C ARG A 127 1.52 -9.56 -1.74
N TYR A 128 0.89 -8.91 -2.72
CA TYR A 128 -0.13 -9.50 -3.58
C TYR A 128 0.24 -9.32 -5.04
N GLY A 129 -0.28 -10.23 -5.87
CA GLY A 129 -0.28 -10.07 -7.30
C GLY A 129 -1.10 -8.86 -7.76
N SER A 130 -0.71 -8.26 -8.87
CA SER A 130 -1.42 -7.15 -9.50
C SER A 130 -2.31 -7.58 -10.68
N SER A 131 -2.07 -8.76 -11.25
CA SER A 131 -2.73 -9.24 -12.46
C SER A 131 -4.22 -9.52 -12.30
N ASN A 132 -4.63 -9.83 -11.08
CA ASN A 132 -6.01 -10.17 -10.71
C ASN A 132 -6.76 -9.02 -10.00
N ILE A 133 -6.25 -7.80 -10.04
CA ILE A 133 -6.90 -6.61 -9.47
C ILE A 133 -7.90 -6.03 -10.47
N ASP A 134 -9.15 -5.87 -10.04
CA ASP A 134 -10.20 -5.17 -10.78
C ASP A 134 -10.10 -3.66 -10.61
N ARG A 135 -9.88 -3.22 -9.36
CA ARG A 135 -9.71 -1.83 -8.99
C ARG A 135 -9.08 -1.69 -7.61
N ILE A 136 -8.59 -0.50 -7.33
CA ILE A 136 -8.08 -0.11 -6.01
C ILE A 136 -8.99 0.98 -5.47
N GLU A 137 -9.57 0.76 -4.29
CA GLU A 137 -10.40 1.72 -3.59
C GLU A 137 -9.59 2.34 -2.44
N ILE A 138 -9.42 3.66 -2.44
CA ILE A 138 -8.70 4.42 -1.44
C ILE A 138 -9.73 5.19 -0.62
N ILE A 139 -9.94 4.75 0.62
CA ILE A 139 -10.87 5.35 1.56
C ILE A 139 -10.07 6.31 2.43
N LYS A 140 -10.32 7.60 2.29
CA LYS A 140 -9.61 8.64 3.02
C LYS A 140 -10.26 8.93 4.37
N GLY A 141 -9.43 9.31 5.35
CA GLY A 141 -9.86 9.62 6.70
C GLY A 141 -9.97 8.39 7.61
N SER A 142 -10.50 8.62 8.78
CA SER A 142 -10.53 7.66 9.89
C SER A 142 -11.60 6.59 9.67
N ASN A 143 -11.22 5.41 9.21
CA ASN A 143 -12.15 4.32 8.86
C ASN A 143 -12.13 3.14 9.84
N ALA A 144 -11.55 3.32 11.04
CA ALA A 144 -11.54 2.27 12.06
C ALA A 144 -12.93 1.80 12.46
N ALA A 145 -13.93 2.69 12.38
CA ALA A 145 -15.31 2.31 12.61
C ALA A 145 -15.85 1.27 11.60
N ILE A 146 -15.23 1.13 10.43
CA ILE A 146 -15.69 0.17 9.41
C ILE A 146 -14.85 -1.10 9.42
N TYR A 147 -13.52 -0.96 9.48
CA TYR A 147 -12.57 -2.06 9.31
C TYR A 147 -11.76 -2.39 10.58
N GLY A 148 -12.01 -1.69 11.68
CA GLY A 148 -11.24 -1.81 12.92
C GLY A 148 -9.94 -1.02 12.84
N ARG A 149 -8.84 -1.64 13.20
CA ARG A 149 -7.53 -1.02 13.21
C ARG A 149 -7.16 -0.41 11.86
N SER A 150 -7.07 0.91 11.78
CA SER A 150 -6.72 1.62 10.53
C SER A 150 -5.89 2.86 10.79
N SER A 151 -5.10 3.26 9.80
CA SER A 151 -4.40 4.55 9.82
C SER A 151 -5.40 5.71 9.85
N PRO A 152 -5.14 6.78 10.61
CA PRO A 152 -5.99 7.96 10.62
C PRO A 152 -6.17 8.64 9.26
N GLY A 153 -5.16 8.54 8.39
CA GLY A 153 -5.22 9.09 7.03
C GLY A 153 -6.12 8.31 6.09
N GLY A 154 -6.36 7.04 6.38
CA GLY A 154 -7.16 6.16 5.54
C GLY A 154 -6.52 4.82 5.26
N MET A 155 -7.10 4.11 4.29
CA MET A 155 -6.64 2.79 3.86
C MET A 155 -6.83 2.57 2.37
N MET A 156 -6.12 1.59 1.85
CA MET A 156 -6.23 1.10 0.48
C MET A 156 -6.81 -0.31 0.49
N ASN A 157 -7.86 -0.55 -0.33
CA ASN A 157 -8.44 -1.87 -0.53
C ASN A 157 -8.33 -2.27 -2.00
N MET A 158 -7.65 -3.39 -2.26
CA MET A 158 -7.51 -3.97 -3.58
C MET A 158 -8.63 -4.98 -3.80
N ILE A 159 -9.47 -4.72 -4.80
CA ILE A 159 -10.61 -5.57 -5.15
C ILE A 159 -10.20 -6.56 -6.24
N SER A 160 -10.44 -7.83 -6.00
CA SER A 160 -10.17 -8.90 -6.97
C SER A 160 -11.14 -8.85 -8.14
N LYS A 161 -10.67 -9.25 -9.32
CA LYS A 161 -11.53 -9.55 -10.47
C LYS A 161 -12.47 -10.69 -10.13
N SER A 162 -13.69 -10.62 -10.65
CA SER A 162 -14.74 -11.63 -10.45
C SER A 162 -14.98 -12.43 -11.73
N PRO A 163 -15.41 -13.71 -11.62
CA PRO A 163 -15.85 -14.52 -12.74
C PRO A 163 -16.99 -13.86 -13.52
N LYS A 164 -16.98 -14.00 -14.85
CA LYS A 164 -18.02 -13.46 -15.74
C LYS A 164 -18.85 -14.58 -16.35
N SER A 165 -20.12 -14.29 -16.59
CA SER A 165 -21.04 -15.23 -17.25
C SER A 165 -20.83 -15.33 -18.76
N VAL A 166 -20.02 -14.46 -19.36
CA VAL A 166 -19.65 -14.45 -20.78
C VAL A 166 -18.21 -14.89 -20.90
N ALA A 167 -17.96 -15.89 -21.75
CA ALA A 167 -16.62 -16.39 -21.97
C ALA A 167 -15.72 -15.30 -22.60
N ASN A 168 -14.54 -15.11 -22.02
CA ASN A 168 -13.53 -14.19 -22.51
C ASN A 168 -12.14 -14.76 -22.18
N GLN A 169 -11.24 -14.71 -23.15
CA GLN A 169 -9.84 -15.12 -23.00
C GLN A 169 -8.95 -13.98 -23.49
N LYS A 170 -8.03 -13.56 -22.62
CA LYS A 170 -7.10 -12.46 -22.87
C LYS A 170 -5.69 -12.97 -22.63
N LEU A 171 -4.80 -12.77 -23.62
CA LEU A 171 -3.36 -13.03 -23.49
C LEU A 171 -2.63 -11.74 -23.83
N SER A 172 -1.81 -11.27 -22.90
CA SER A 172 -1.08 -10.00 -23.02
C SER A 172 0.42 -10.24 -22.87
N PHE A 173 1.19 -9.59 -23.71
CA PHE A 173 2.66 -9.55 -23.70
C PHE A 173 3.08 -8.11 -23.54
N ASN A 174 3.92 -7.84 -22.54
CA ASN A 174 4.53 -6.54 -22.36
C ASN A 174 6.04 -6.69 -22.46
N TYR A 175 6.68 -5.76 -23.14
CA TYR A 175 8.13 -5.69 -23.30
C TYR A 175 8.58 -4.22 -23.26
N GLY A 176 9.70 -3.92 -22.62
CA GLY A 176 10.15 -2.52 -22.54
C GLY A 176 11.52 -2.37 -21.89
N ASP A 177 11.86 -1.12 -21.62
CA ASP A 177 13.10 -0.74 -20.97
C ASP A 177 13.28 -1.43 -19.62
N TYR A 178 14.51 -1.44 -19.13
CA TYR A 178 14.93 -2.17 -17.92
C TYR A 178 14.68 -3.68 -17.99
N GLY A 179 14.81 -4.29 -19.17
CA GLY A 179 14.56 -5.70 -19.36
C GLY A 179 13.14 -6.13 -18.98
N THR A 180 12.19 -5.19 -18.97
CA THR A 180 10.79 -5.45 -18.58
C THR A 180 10.16 -6.45 -19.52
N GLN A 181 9.65 -7.53 -18.96
CA GLN A 181 8.89 -8.56 -19.64
C GLN A 181 7.71 -8.96 -18.78
N ARG A 182 6.51 -8.98 -19.34
CA ARG A 182 5.34 -9.53 -18.67
C ARG A 182 4.49 -10.33 -19.65
N VAL A 183 4.07 -11.51 -19.21
CA VAL A 183 3.09 -12.32 -19.90
C VAL A 183 1.93 -12.55 -18.95
N THR A 184 0.71 -12.23 -19.38
CA THR A 184 -0.48 -12.41 -18.54
C THR A 184 -1.56 -13.10 -19.35
N PHE A 185 -2.05 -14.22 -18.82
CA PHE A 185 -3.24 -14.90 -19.31
C PHE A 185 -4.41 -14.62 -18.35
N GLU A 186 -5.57 -14.35 -18.90
CA GLU A 186 -6.84 -14.25 -18.18
C GLU A 186 -7.92 -15.00 -18.96
N GLY A 187 -8.57 -15.96 -18.32
CA GLY A 187 -9.68 -16.70 -18.88
C GLY A 187 -10.87 -16.69 -17.94
N THR A 188 -12.05 -16.31 -18.41
CA THR A 188 -13.28 -16.30 -17.64
C THR A 188 -14.46 -16.76 -18.48
N GLY A 189 -15.50 -17.26 -17.82
CA GLY A 189 -16.72 -17.70 -18.49
C GLY A 189 -17.56 -18.66 -17.66
N PRO A 190 -18.68 -19.16 -18.25
CA PRO A 190 -19.45 -20.19 -17.61
C PRO A 190 -18.66 -21.51 -17.62
N LEU A 191 -18.68 -22.21 -16.48
CA LEU A 191 -18.06 -23.54 -16.33
C LEU A 191 -19.13 -24.64 -16.38
N VAL A 192 -20.19 -24.49 -15.59
CA VAL A 192 -21.28 -25.48 -15.50
C VAL A 192 -22.60 -24.74 -15.31
N THR A 193 -23.63 -25.20 -16.02
CA THR A 193 -25.03 -24.82 -15.78
C THR A 193 -25.82 -26.07 -15.49
N SER A 194 -26.50 -26.14 -14.35
CA SER A 194 -27.27 -27.30 -13.91
C SER A 194 -28.56 -26.85 -13.25
N ARG A 195 -29.41 -27.84 -12.87
CA ARG A 195 -30.61 -27.58 -12.06
C ARG A 195 -30.34 -26.97 -10.69
N PHE A 196 -29.08 -27.11 -10.19
CA PHE A 196 -28.69 -26.59 -8.88
C PHE A 196 -28.19 -25.15 -8.94
N GLY A 197 -27.85 -24.66 -10.14
CA GLY A 197 -27.35 -23.30 -10.34
C GLY A 197 -26.37 -23.19 -11.50
N LYS A 198 -25.69 -22.04 -11.51
CA LYS A 198 -24.68 -21.69 -12.53
C LYS A 198 -23.33 -21.45 -11.87
N THR A 199 -22.28 -22.07 -12.42
CA THR A 199 -20.91 -21.86 -11.98
C THR A 199 -20.15 -21.11 -13.07
N ASN A 200 -19.50 -20.01 -12.71
CA ASN A 200 -18.57 -19.27 -13.56
C ASN A 200 -17.16 -19.39 -12.98
N TYR A 201 -16.16 -19.27 -13.85
CA TYR A 201 -14.76 -19.29 -13.45
C TYR A 201 -14.02 -18.04 -13.92
N LEU A 202 -12.94 -17.72 -13.22
CA LEU A 202 -11.89 -16.81 -13.65
C LEU A 202 -10.54 -17.45 -13.28
N LEU A 203 -9.66 -17.55 -14.27
CA LEU A 203 -8.27 -17.97 -14.10
C LEU A 203 -7.36 -16.85 -14.58
N THR A 204 -6.40 -16.43 -13.77
CA THR A 204 -5.34 -15.50 -14.17
C THR A 204 -3.98 -16.12 -13.84
N ALA A 205 -3.06 -16.06 -14.80
CA ALA A 205 -1.66 -16.43 -14.61
C ALA A 205 -0.77 -15.34 -15.18
N SER A 206 0.23 -14.88 -14.42
CA SER A 206 1.14 -13.84 -14.86
C SER A 206 2.57 -14.14 -14.46
N TYR A 207 3.48 -13.86 -15.37
CA TYR A 207 4.91 -13.76 -15.12
C TYR A 207 5.36 -12.33 -15.41
N TYR A 208 6.10 -11.73 -14.51
CA TYR A 208 6.65 -10.39 -14.64
C TYR A 208 8.12 -10.39 -14.25
N GLN A 209 8.93 -9.72 -15.03
CA GLN A 209 10.33 -9.44 -14.73
C GLN A 209 10.65 -8.01 -15.10
N ARG A 210 11.46 -7.36 -14.27
CA ARG A 210 12.04 -6.04 -14.52
C ARG A 210 13.35 -5.88 -13.75
N ASP A 211 14.32 -5.26 -14.38
CA ASP A 211 15.48 -4.68 -13.72
C ASP A 211 15.16 -3.24 -13.28
N PHE A 212 15.98 -2.65 -12.44
CA PHE A 212 15.90 -1.24 -12.05
C PHE A 212 17.19 -0.54 -12.41
N GLU A 213 17.26 0.76 -12.23
CA GLU A 213 18.44 1.54 -12.62
C GLU A 213 19.71 1.20 -11.89
N ALA A 214 19.61 0.78 -10.63
CA ALA A 214 20.77 0.43 -9.85
C ALA A 214 21.23 -0.99 -10.18
N ASP A 215 22.55 -1.19 -10.27
CA ASP A 215 23.17 -2.49 -10.49
C ASP A 215 22.63 -3.57 -9.55
N TRP A 216 22.49 -4.79 -10.04
CA TRP A 216 22.04 -5.97 -9.29
C TRP A 216 20.60 -5.91 -8.81
N THR A 217 19.83 -4.90 -9.20
CA THR A 217 18.43 -4.75 -8.79
C THR A 217 17.49 -5.36 -9.82
N LEU A 218 16.66 -6.27 -9.37
CA LEU A 218 15.63 -6.88 -10.21
C LEU A 218 14.39 -7.25 -9.40
N ALA A 219 13.25 -7.36 -10.06
CA ALA A 219 12.05 -7.99 -9.55
C ALA A 219 11.53 -9.03 -10.54
N ARG A 220 11.17 -10.21 -10.04
CA ARG A 220 10.48 -11.28 -10.78
C ARG A 220 9.28 -11.71 -9.98
N ASN A 221 8.10 -11.66 -10.58
CA ASN A 221 6.86 -12.09 -9.94
C ASN A 221 6.23 -13.22 -10.74
N LYS A 222 5.70 -14.21 -10.02
CA LYS A 222 4.79 -15.22 -10.56
C LYS A 222 3.47 -15.10 -9.80
N GLU A 223 2.39 -15.03 -10.52
CA GLU A 223 1.07 -14.79 -9.98
C GLU A 223 0.08 -15.80 -10.58
N TYR A 224 -0.64 -16.49 -9.72
CA TYR A 224 -1.70 -17.41 -10.11
C TYR A 224 -2.94 -17.11 -9.28
N PHE A 225 -4.07 -16.98 -9.95
CA PHE A 225 -5.34 -16.71 -9.30
C PHE A 225 -6.46 -17.51 -9.95
N LEU A 226 -7.26 -18.14 -9.13
CA LEU A 226 -8.46 -18.86 -9.53
C LEU A 226 -9.64 -18.35 -8.71
N ALA A 227 -10.71 -17.96 -9.36
CA ALA A 227 -11.99 -17.69 -8.71
C ALA A 227 -13.11 -18.51 -9.33
N LEU A 228 -14.02 -18.97 -8.49
CA LEU A 228 -15.23 -19.70 -8.86
C LEU A 228 -16.43 -19.02 -8.20
N ASP A 229 -17.42 -18.67 -8.97
CA ASP A 229 -18.72 -18.20 -8.49
C ASP A 229 -19.78 -19.27 -8.77
N HIS A 230 -20.47 -19.74 -7.76
CA HIS A 230 -21.64 -20.57 -7.91
C HIS A 230 -22.88 -19.83 -7.45
N ILE A 231 -23.81 -19.59 -8.37
CA ILE A 231 -25.09 -18.97 -8.08
C ILE A 231 -26.14 -20.08 -8.05
N PHE A 232 -26.58 -20.44 -6.85
CA PHE A 232 -27.60 -21.46 -6.64
C PHE A 232 -28.97 -21.02 -7.19
N SER A 233 -29.84 -21.99 -7.49
CA SER A 233 -31.21 -21.73 -7.98
C SER A 233 -32.08 -20.93 -7.00
N ASN A 234 -31.74 -20.92 -5.71
CA ASN A 234 -32.40 -20.14 -4.66
C ASN A 234 -31.79 -18.73 -4.47
N GLY A 235 -30.92 -18.26 -5.39
CA GLY A 235 -30.28 -16.96 -5.34
C GLY A 235 -29.11 -16.84 -4.36
N THR A 236 -28.73 -17.88 -3.64
CA THR A 236 -27.52 -17.89 -2.83
C THR A 236 -26.29 -17.85 -3.75
N LYS A 237 -25.30 -17.03 -3.45
CA LYS A 237 -24.03 -16.98 -4.20
C LYS A 237 -22.88 -17.45 -3.31
N LEU A 238 -22.08 -18.36 -3.80
CA LEU A 238 -20.83 -18.81 -3.20
C LEU A 238 -19.67 -18.42 -4.11
N THR A 239 -18.73 -17.63 -3.59
CA THR A 239 -17.48 -17.28 -4.28
C THR A 239 -16.31 -17.92 -3.56
N LEU A 240 -15.47 -18.65 -4.30
CA LEU A 240 -14.20 -19.21 -3.81
C LEU A 240 -13.06 -18.61 -4.61
N MET A 241 -12.01 -18.13 -3.93
CA MET A 241 -10.82 -17.56 -4.57
C MET A 241 -9.57 -18.17 -3.96
N ALA A 242 -8.64 -18.57 -4.82
CA ALA A 242 -7.30 -19.02 -4.46
C ALA A 242 -6.25 -18.17 -5.16
N GLU A 243 -5.23 -17.74 -4.44
CA GLU A 243 -4.16 -16.89 -4.95
C GLU A 243 -2.81 -17.43 -4.51
N VAL A 244 -1.85 -17.48 -5.44
CA VAL A 244 -0.45 -17.77 -5.19
C VAL A 244 0.38 -16.67 -5.80
N PHE A 245 1.23 -16.06 -4.98
CA PHE A 245 2.15 -14.99 -5.37
C PHE A 245 3.57 -15.36 -4.93
N GLU A 246 4.51 -15.35 -5.87
CA GLU A 246 5.92 -15.51 -5.61
C GLU A 246 6.68 -14.31 -6.16
N GLN A 247 7.52 -13.71 -5.35
CA GLN A 247 8.40 -12.62 -5.76
C GLN A 247 9.84 -12.94 -5.41
N GLN A 248 10.70 -12.89 -6.41
CA GLN A 248 12.13 -12.76 -6.23
C GLN A 248 12.51 -11.31 -6.48
N ARG A 249 13.20 -10.70 -5.53
CA ARG A 249 13.67 -9.32 -5.66
C ARG A 249 15.10 -9.23 -5.15
N ASN A 250 15.96 -8.65 -5.95
CA ASN A 250 17.34 -8.37 -5.55
C ASN A 250 17.45 -6.88 -5.25
N SER A 251 18.11 -6.53 -4.17
CA SER A 251 18.58 -5.21 -3.84
C SER A 251 17.55 -4.06 -4.09
N PRO A 252 16.46 -3.99 -3.32
CA PRO A 252 15.35 -3.09 -3.65
C PRO A 252 15.57 -1.62 -3.26
N LEU A 253 16.66 -1.25 -2.61
CA LEU A 253 16.81 0.03 -1.92
C LEU A 253 18.14 0.72 -2.22
N SER A 254 18.47 0.87 -3.49
CA SER A 254 19.52 1.83 -3.82
C SER A 254 18.93 3.24 -3.76
N GLY A 255 19.50 4.10 -2.93
CA GLY A 255 19.08 5.50 -2.78
C GLY A 255 20.20 6.46 -3.12
N ALA A 256 19.85 7.66 -3.59
CA ALA A 256 20.81 8.71 -3.82
C ALA A 256 21.31 9.28 -2.49
N PRO A 257 22.62 9.21 -2.17
CA PRO A 257 23.14 9.80 -0.95
C PRO A 257 23.08 11.33 -1.00
N VAL A 258 22.93 11.93 0.16
CA VAL A 258 22.98 13.40 0.32
C VAL A 258 24.42 13.86 0.26
N ILE A 259 24.66 14.96 -0.43
CA ILE A 259 25.96 15.64 -0.48
C ILE A 259 25.96 16.70 0.61
N ILE A 260 26.91 16.62 1.53
CA ILE A 260 27.03 17.51 2.67
C ILE A 260 28.36 18.27 2.58
N ASP A 261 28.29 19.60 2.56
CA ASP A 261 29.41 20.49 2.66
C ASP A 261 29.76 20.69 4.16
N LYS A 262 30.86 20.07 4.58
CA LYS A 262 31.37 20.20 5.95
C LYS A 262 32.03 21.54 6.14
N LYS A 263 31.67 22.26 7.19
CA LYS A 263 32.24 23.54 7.57
C LYS A 263 33.48 23.40 8.45
N GLY A 264 33.59 22.27 9.15
CA GLY A 264 34.78 21.98 9.97
C GLY A 264 35.93 21.36 9.18
N THR A 265 37.13 21.39 9.74
CA THR A 265 38.36 20.80 9.14
C THR A 265 38.48 19.29 9.41
N GLY A 266 37.55 18.70 10.12
CA GLY A 266 37.59 17.29 10.52
C GLY A 266 37.14 16.32 9.41
N THR A 267 37.85 15.18 9.31
CA THR A 267 37.52 14.05 8.41
C THR A 267 36.50 13.10 9.04
N THR A 268 35.85 13.50 10.14
CA THR A 268 34.92 12.65 10.86
C THR A 268 33.62 12.47 10.07
N ALA A 269 33.12 11.23 10.07
CA ALA A 269 31.85 10.87 9.42
C ALA A 269 30.59 11.45 10.13
N THR A 270 30.78 12.19 11.21
CA THR A 270 29.73 12.89 11.95
C THR A 270 29.31 14.16 11.21
N ILE A 271 28.02 14.40 11.17
CA ILE A 271 27.45 15.65 10.62
C ILE A 271 27.27 16.61 11.77
N ASP A 272 27.86 17.78 11.65
CA ASP A 272 27.82 18.84 12.64
C ASP A 272 26.68 19.83 12.34
N ALA A 273 26.35 20.69 13.31
CA ALA A 273 25.23 21.62 13.20
C ALA A 273 25.41 22.65 12.05
N ASP A 274 26.65 23.00 11.74
CA ASP A 274 27.01 24.01 10.73
C ASP A 274 27.16 23.40 9.32
N ASP A 275 27.13 22.07 9.20
CA ASP A 275 27.25 21.41 7.90
C ASP A 275 25.98 21.61 7.08
N VAL A 276 26.09 21.75 5.77
CA VAL A 276 24.99 22.10 4.88
C VAL A 276 24.80 21.03 3.80
N ALA A 277 23.57 20.51 3.66
CA ALA A 277 23.21 19.69 2.51
C ALA A 277 23.11 20.53 1.23
N ILE A 278 23.84 20.14 0.20
CA ILE A 278 23.94 20.90 -1.07
C ILE A 278 23.37 20.17 -2.27
N GLY A 279 22.96 18.92 -2.12
CA GLY A 279 22.36 18.15 -3.21
C GLY A 279 22.33 16.65 -2.96
N TYR A 280 22.09 15.90 -4.03
CA TYR A 280 21.99 14.45 -4.04
C TYR A 280 22.89 13.85 -5.15
N ALA A 281 23.58 12.76 -4.85
CA ALA A 281 24.46 12.08 -5.78
C ALA A 281 23.71 11.02 -6.59
N TYR A 282 23.01 11.44 -7.62
CA TYR A 282 22.23 10.55 -8.49
C TYR A 282 23.11 9.51 -9.20
N ASN A 283 24.32 9.87 -9.61
CA ASN A 283 25.23 8.94 -10.29
C ASN A 283 25.67 7.81 -9.37
N LEU A 284 25.91 8.06 -8.08
CA LEU A 284 26.25 7.04 -7.12
C LEU A 284 25.04 6.11 -6.82
N ALA A 285 23.83 6.62 -6.94
CA ALA A 285 22.61 5.84 -6.74
C ALA A 285 22.45 4.68 -7.75
N LYS A 286 23.06 4.80 -8.92
CA LYS A 286 23.09 3.72 -9.94
C LYS A 286 23.92 2.52 -9.50
N ASN A 287 24.76 2.68 -8.51
CA ASN A 287 25.52 1.57 -7.93
C ASN A 287 24.78 1.04 -6.70
N SER A 288 24.36 -0.20 -6.76
CA SER A 288 23.67 -0.84 -5.64
C SER A 288 24.53 -0.87 -4.39
N THR A 289 23.94 -0.51 -3.25
CA THR A 289 24.59 -0.68 -1.96
C THR A 289 24.57 -2.12 -1.47
N TYR A 290 23.63 -2.92 -1.97
CA TYR A 290 23.33 -4.23 -1.42
C TYR A 290 24.18 -5.36 -1.99
N GLY A 291 24.73 -5.18 -3.21
CA GLY A 291 25.53 -6.16 -3.89
C GLY A 291 24.75 -7.31 -4.53
N PRO A 292 25.45 -8.20 -5.27
CA PRO A 292 24.81 -9.19 -6.14
C PRO A 292 24.03 -10.29 -5.42
N ASN A 293 24.39 -10.61 -4.18
CA ASN A 293 23.78 -11.71 -3.41
C ASN A 293 22.64 -11.27 -2.48
N SER A 294 22.37 -9.97 -2.39
CA SER A 294 21.22 -9.49 -1.61
C SER A 294 19.92 -9.94 -2.23
N ARG A 295 18.95 -10.29 -1.38
CA ARG A 295 17.65 -10.72 -1.83
C ARG A 295 16.55 -10.30 -0.87
N LEU A 296 15.38 -10.10 -1.41
CA LEU A 296 14.14 -9.80 -0.71
C LEU A 296 13.04 -10.65 -1.35
N ASN A 297 13.10 -11.96 -1.11
CA ASN A 297 12.12 -12.88 -1.68
C ASN A 297 10.87 -12.91 -0.82
N ARG A 298 9.73 -13.04 -1.46
CA ARG A 298 8.42 -13.12 -0.81
C ARG A 298 7.53 -14.12 -1.50
N ASP A 299 6.76 -14.83 -0.73
CA ASP A 299 5.69 -15.70 -1.19
C ASP A 299 4.43 -15.43 -0.38
N ASN A 300 3.29 -15.67 -1.00
CA ASN A 300 1.99 -15.57 -0.36
C ASN A 300 1.03 -16.54 -1.04
N THR A 301 0.39 -17.36 -0.25
CA THR A 301 -0.70 -18.23 -0.71
C THR A 301 -1.93 -17.91 0.12
N SER A 302 -3.08 -17.74 -0.52
CA SER A 302 -4.32 -17.45 0.19
C SER A 302 -5.51 -18.15 -0.42
N LEU A 303 -6.49 -18.42 0.45
CA LEU A 303 -7.79 -18.97 0.12
C LEU A 303 -8.87 -18.09 0.74
N THR A 304 -9.84 -17.66 -0.06
CA THR A 304 -10.97 -16.84 0.40
C THR A 304 -12.28 -17.48 -0.04
N GLY A 305 -13.22 -17.59 0.88
CA GLY A 305 -14.58 -18.03 0.59
C GLY A 305 -15.59 -17.00 1.04
N THR A 306 -16.59 -16.69 0.22
CA THR A 306 -17.68 -15.75 0.52
C THR A 306 -19.02 -16.36 0.16
N LEU A 307 -19.94 -16.34 1.09
CA LEU A 307 -21.33 -16.74 0.91
C LEU A 307 -22.23 -15.52 1.08
N GLU A 308 -23.09 -15.27 0.12
CA GLU A 308 -24.08 -14.19 0.12
C GLU A 308 -25.48 -14.74 -0.11
N LYS A 309 -26.45 -14.22 0.65
CA LYS A 309 -27.84 -14.62 0.52
C LYS A 309 -28.78 -13.48 0.93
N LYS A 310 -29.80 -13.21 0.10
CA LYS A 310 -30.98 -12.48 0.50
C LYS A 310 -31.92 -13.44 1.25
N LEU A 311 -32.13 -13.20 2.54
CA LEU A 311 -32.98 -14.07 3.36
C LEU A 311 -34.47 -13.78 3.12
N ASN A 312 -34.80 -12.50 3.00
CA ASN A 312 -36.12 -11.98 2.66
C ASN A 312 -35.98 -10.51 2.16
N ASP A 313 -37.07 -9.81 2.03
CA ASP A 313 -37.06 -8.42 1.50
C ASP A 313 -36.40 -7.40 2.45
N ILE A 314 -36.20 -7.77 3.70
CA ILE A 314 -35.57 -6.90 4.72
C ILE A 314 -34.11 -7.33 4.95
N PHE A 315 -33.84 -8.63 5.09
CA PHE A 315 -32.57 -9.14 5.57
C PHE A 315 -31.75 -9.79 4.46
N SER A 316 -30.48 -9.40 4.41
CA SER A 316 -29.45 -10.04 3.61
C SER A 316 -28.23 -10.38 4.47
N ILE A 317 -27.58 -11.51 4.21
CA ILE A 317 -26.37 -11.92 4.91
C ILE A 317 -25.21 -12.07 3.93
N ARG A 318 -24.01 -11.76 4.44
CA ARG A 318 -22.74 -12.13 3.83
C ARG A 318 -21.82 -12.72 4.89
N THR A 319 -21.22 -13.85 4.59
CA THR A 319 -20.22 -14.48 5.45
C THR A 319 -18.98 -14.74 4.61
N SER A 320 -17.82 -14.32 5.10
CA SER A 320 -16.56 -14.46 4.39
C SER A 320 -15.49 -15.01 5.32
N GLY A 321 -14.66 -15.90 4.79
CA GLY A 321 -13.47 -16.40 5.45
C GLY A 321 -12.25 -16.27 4.56
N ASN A 322 -11.10 -15.95 5.15
CA ASN A 322 -9.82 -15.87 4.46
C ASN A 322 -8.76 -16.58 5.29
N PHE A 323 -7.95 -17.38 4.64
CA PHE A 323 -6.71 -17.94 5.18
C PHE A 323 -5.55 -17.53 4.27
N TYR A 324 -4.40 -17.20 4.85
CA TYR A 324 -3.18 -16.96 4.10
C TYR A 324 -1.96 -17.47 4.84
N SER A 325 -0.93 -17.83 4.05
CA SER A 325 0.41 -18.13 4.52
C SER A 325 1.41 -17.34 3.68
N ALA A 326 2.32 -16.64 4.32
CA ALA A 326 3.29 -15.79 3.67
C ALA A 326 4.70 -16.02 4.22
N GLY A 327 5.67 -16.06 3.32
CA GLY A 327 7.08 -16.15 3.61
C GLY A 327 7.82 -14.87 3.17
N ARG A 328 8.91 -14.58 3.88
CA ARG A 328 9.84 -13.52 3.53
C ARG A 328 11.26 -13.98 3.82
N ASP A 329 12.15 -13.85 2.84
CA ASP A 329 13.58 -14.16 2.94
C ASP A 329 14.36 -12.92 2.52
N ASP A 330 14.86 -12.18 3.52
CA ASP A 330 15.57 -10.92 3.35
C ASP A 330 17.03 -11.13 3.72
N TYR A 331 17.89 -11.15 2.73
CA TYR A 331 19.32 -11.09 2.94
C TYR A 331 19.88 -9.75 2.45
N ASN A 332 20.30 -8.93 3.39
CA ASN A 332 20.89 -7.63 3.13
C ASN A 332 22.39 -7.71 3.37
N GLN A 333 23.19 -7.59 2.32
CA GLN A 333 24.64 -7.56 2.43
C GLN A 333 25.14 -6.24 2.99
N ASN A 334 24.43 -5.14 2.64
CA ASN A 334 24.69 -3.79 3.13
C ASN A 334 23.36 -3.04 3.26
N THR A 335 23.35 -1.93 3.97
CA THR A 335 22.10 -1.26 4.23
C THR A 335 21.87 0.00 3.42
N ASN A 336 22.86 0.87 3.21
CA ASN A 336 22.65 2.15 2.52
C ASN A 336 23.97 2.79 2.11
N TRP A 337 23.92 3.70 1.13
CA TRP A 337 24.95 4.72 0.98
C TRP A 337 24.87 5.68 2.17
N GLY A 338 26.01 5.97 2.79
CA GLY A 338 26.15 7.10 3.70
C GLY A 338 26.15 8.43 2.95
N ASN A 339 26.07 9.52 3.67
CA ASN A 339 26.19 10.84 3.09
C ASN A 339 27.57 11.03 2.43
N ILE A 340 27.61 11.78 1.36
CA ILE A 340 28.88 12.21 0.76
C ILE A 340 29.31 13.47 1.50
N LEU A 341 30.43 13.37 2.18
CA LEU A 341 31.02 14.49 2.89
C LEU A 341 32.06 15.16 1.99
N ILE A 342 31.88 16.42 1.71
CA ILE A 342 32.83 17.28 0.99
C ILE A 342 33.22 18.45 1.86
N ASN A 343 34.40 19.01 1.58
CA ASN A 343 34.78 20.31 2.13
C ASN A 343 35.17 21.20 0.96
N LYS A 344 34.38 22.22 0.67
CA LYS A 344 34.67 23.15 -0.43
C LYS A 344 35.94 23.97 -0.23
N ALA A 345 36.38 24.12 0.99
CA ALA A 345 37.62 24.85 1.29
C ALA A 345 38.89 23.97 1.19
N ASN A 346 38.73 22.65 1.29
CA ASN A 346 39.83 21.68 1.21
C ASN A 346 39.55 20.66 0.11
N THR A 347 40.57 20.40 -0.70
CA THR A 347 40.55 19.38 -1.79
C THR A 347 40.60 17.93 -1.27
N VAL A 348 39.93 17.62 -0.18
CA VAL A 348 39.82 16.26 0.31
C VAL A 348 38.91 15.48 -0.66
N PRO A 349 39.34 14.32 -1.15
CA PRO A 349 38.47 13.51 -1.99
C PRO A 349 37.15 13.22 -1.30
N ALA A 350 36.05 13.52 -1.98
CA ALA A 350 34.73 13.19 -1.46
C ALA A 350 34.60 11.67 -1.33
N PHE A 351 34.07 11.21 -0.22
CA PHE A 351 33.83 9.80 0.01
C PHE A 351 32.45 9.54 0.58
N SER A 352 31.90 8.39 0.26
CA SER A 352 30.69 7.88 0.89
C SER A 352 31.01 6.60 1.64
N GLN A 353 30.45 6.44 2.82
CA GLN A 353 30.62 5.26 3.62
C GLN A 353 29.32 4.44 3.62
N ARG A 354 29.38 3.18 3.21
CA ARG A 354 28.24 2.28 3.27
C ARG A 354 28.01 1.81 4.70
N GLY A 355 26.74 1.70 5.07
CA GLY A 355 26.36 1.24 6.42
C GLY A 355 26.52 -0.25 6.61
N ALA A 356 26.52 -0.59 7.73
CA ALA A 356 26.66 -1.65 8.70
C ALA A 356 26.65 -3.12 8.27
N THR A 357 26.27 -3.92 9.23
CA THR A 357 26.45 -5.37 9.36
C THR A 357 25.50 -6.12 8.44
N PRO A 358 25.99 -7.07 7.62
CA PRO A 358 25.13 -7.96 6.86
C PRO A 358 24.15 -8.70 7.76
N ASN A 359 22.90 -8.80 7.34
CA ASN A 359 21.87 -9.49 8.09
C ASN A 359 20.97 -10.33 7.20
N TRP A 360 20.44 -11.40 7.75
CA TRP A 360 19.50 -12.29 7.09
C TRP A 360 18.31 -12.56 7.99
N GLY A 361 17.14 -12.11 7.57
CA GLY A 361 15.85 -12.32 8.22
C GLY A 361 14.98 -13.28 7.43
N ARG A 362 14.45 -14.30 8.11
CA ARG A 362 13.39 -15.16 7.58
C ARG A 362 12.14 -14.95 8.39
N ILE A 363 11.06 -14.55 7.73
CA ILE A 363 9.79 -14.27 8.38
C ILE A 363 8.74 -15.20 7.81
N PHE A 364 7.99 -15.83 8.69
CA PHE A 364 6.85 -16.67 8.33
C PHE A 364 5.61 -16.08 9.00
N GLU A 365 4.56 -15.90 8.23
CA GLU A 365 3.31 -15.32 8.66
C GLU A 365 2.14 -16.16 8.19
N ASP A 366 1.32 -16.60 9.12
CA ASP A 366 0.07 -17.30 8.84
C ASP A 366 -1.08 -16.51 9.43
N GLY A 367 -2.17 -16.41 8.71
CA GLY A 367 -3.35 -15.68 9.19
C GLY A 367 -4.66 -16.32 8.76
N GLY A 368 -5.63 -16.24 9.66
CA GLY A 368 -7.01 -16.60 9.41
C GLY A 368 -7.93 -15.45 9.78
N SER A 369 -8.92 -15.20 8.93
CA SER A 369 -9.90 -14.13 9.15
C SER A 369 -11.30 -14.66 8.86
N PHE A 370 -12.25 -14.22 9.65
CA PHE A 370 -13.67 -14.47 9.47
C PHE A 370 -14.44 -13.16 9.58
N GLN A 371 -15.47 -13.01 8.78
CA GLN A 371 -16.34 -11.84 8.78
C GLN A 371 -17.77 -12.28 8.49
N GLY A 372 -18.70 -11.81 9.30
CA GLY A 372 -20.14 -11.97 9.10
C GLY A 372 -20.84 -10.63 9.10
N ASP A 373 -21.63 -10.36 8.09
CA ASP A 373 -22.42 -9.15 7.91
C ASP A 373 -23.91 -9.52 7.83
N LEU A 374 -24.74 -8.86 8.63
CA LEU A 374 -26.19 -8.89 8.54
C LEU A 374 -26.67 -7.49 8.17
N LEU A 375 -27.24 -7.35 6.98
CA LEU A 375 -27.85 -6.11 6.50
C LEU A 375 -29.37 -6.20 6.63
N ALA A 376 -29.98 -5.21 7.29
CA ALA A 376 -31.42 -4.97 7.29
C ALA A 376 -31.74 -3.69 6.51
N GLN A 377 -32.59 -3.81 5.48
CA GLN A 377 -33.10 -2.68 4.70
C GLN A 377 -34.61 -2.67 4.84
N TYR A 378 -35.14 -1.56 5.38
CA TYR A 378 -36.58 -1.45 5.64
C TYR A 378 -37.05 0.00 5.55
N TRP A 379 -38.33 0.17 5.45
CA TRP A 379 -39.00 1.47 5.32
C TRP A 379 -39.95 1.70 6.50
N THR A 380 -39.98 2.93 6.97
CA THR A 380 -40.95 3.37 7.98
C THR A 380 -41.67 4.61 7.51
N ASN A 381 -42.69 5.07 8.29
CA ASN A 381 -43.47 6.26 8.02
C ASN A 381 -44.06 6.29 6.60
N ASN A 382 -44.83 5.23 6.24
CA ASN A 382 -45.47 5.06 4.93
C ASN A 382 -44.45 5.17 3.76
N ARG A 383 -43.28 4.55 3.91
CA ARG A 383 -42.15 4.55 2.95
C ARG A 383 -41.46 5.91 2.76
N LYS A 384 -41.62 6.83 3.69
CA LYS A 384 -40.90 8.12 3.63
C LYS A 384 -39.49 8.07 4.18
N LEU A 385 -39.20 7.10 5.06
CA LEU A 385 -37.88 6.90 5.66
C LEU A 385 -37.33 5.53 5.25
N GLU A 386 -36.25 5.53 4.53
CA GLU A 386 -35.48 4.33 4.25
C GLU A 386 -34.40 4.15 5.32
N HIS A 387 -34.30 2.93 5.83
CA HIS A 387 -33.32 2.54 6.84
C HIS A 387 -32.45 1.41 6.30
N ARG A 388 -31.14 1.52 6.55
CA ARG A 388 -30.17 0.47 6.30
C ARG A 388 -29.34 0.27 7.57
N THR A 389 -29.48 -0.90 8.19
CA THR A 389 -28.73 -1.25 9.40
C THR A 389 -27.81 -2.41 9.09
N LEU A 390 -26.52 -2.23 9.32
CA LEU A 390 -25.50 -3.26 9.15
C LEU A 390 -24.96 -3.63 10.53
N LEU A 391 -25.05 -4.91 10.84
CA LEU A 391 -24.35 -5.54 11.97
C LEU A 391 -23.23 -6.39 11.41
N THR A 392 -22.01 -6.14 11.84
CA THR A 392 -20.85 -6.91 11.47
C THR A 392 -20.18 -7.52 12.70
N PHE A 393 -19.76 -8.75 12.58
CA PHE A 393 -18.81 -9.39 13.47
C PHE A 393 -17.61 -9.85 12.64
N ASP A 394 -16.40 -9.58 13.12
CA ASP A 394 -15.18 -10.09 12.51
C ASP A 394 -14.18 -10.60 13.53
N PHE A 395 -13.39 -11.55 13.09
CA PHE A 395 -12.30 -12.15 13.83
C PHE A 395 -11.10 -12.29 12.91
N ASN A 396 -9.93 -11.84 13.39
CA ASN A 396 -8.66 -12.01 12.68
C ASN A 396 -7.66 -12.58 13.67
N ASP A 397 -6.94 -13.61 13.25
CA ASP A 397 -5.88 -14.22 14.04
C ASP A 397 -4.68 -14.45 13.14
N TYR A 398 -3.55 -13.87 13.49
CA TYR A 398 -2.33 -14.06 12.74
C TYR A 398 -1.14 -14.31 13.64
N TYR A 399 -0.28 -15.16 13.13
CA TYR A 399 0.93 -15.63 13.73
C TYR A 399 2.13 -15.22 12.90
N ARG A 400 3.19 -14.78 13.56
CA ARG A 400 4.45 -14.45 12.91
C ARG A 400 5.61 -15.08 13.66
N TRP A 401 6.49 -15.72 12.93
CA TRP A 401 7.79 -16.19 13.35
C TRP A 401 8.88 -15.40 12.65
N ASP A 402 9.79 -14.78 13.39
CA ASP A 402 10.77 -13.82 12.91
C ASP A 402 12.18 -14.18 13.43
N PRO A 403 12.87 -15.16 12.82
CA PRO A 403 14.28 -15.42 13.06
C PRO A 403 15.14 -14.51 12.20
N THR A 404 16.10 -13.82 12.80
CA THR A 404 17.10 -13.02 12.10
C THR A 404 18.48 -13.37 12.63
N ILE A 405 19.44 -13.51 11.74
CA ILE A 405 20.86 -13.64 12.09
C ILE A 405 21.61 -12.47 11.47
N SER A 406 22.63 -12.00 12.16
CA SER A 406 23.52 -10.95 11.68
C SER A 406 24.96 -11.42 11.81
N TYR A 407 25.85 -10.85 11.02
CA TYR A 407 27.25 -11.14 11.12
C TYR A 407 27.78 -10.73 12.51
N ALA A 408 28.44 -11.67 13.18
CA ALA A 408 28.89 -11.45 14.55
C ALA A 408 30.09 -10.55 14.62
N ALA A 409 30.07 -9.68 15.59
CA ALA A 409 31.15 -8.92 16.19
C ALA A 409 32.01 -8.08 15.23
N ALA A 410 32.21 -6.84 15.65
CA ALA A 410 33.14 -5.89 15.04
C ALA A 410 34.60 -6.41 14.92
N THR A 411 34.91 -7.50 15.59
CA THR A 411 36.24 -8.13 15.63
C THR A 411 36.44 -9.28 14.63
N HIS A 412 35.39 -9.75 13.96
CA HIS A 412 35.57 -10.86 12.99
C HIS A 412 36.41 -10.37 11.80
N PRO A 413 37.44 -11.13 11.35
CA PRO A 413 38.35 -10.68 10.29
C PRO A 413 37.63 -10.21 9.01
N ASP A 414 36.58 -10.88 8.59
CA ASP A 414 35.84 -10.52 7.38
C ASP A 414 35.06 -9.20 7.57
N ILE A 415 34.56 -8.90 8.78
CA ILE A 415 33.92 -7.61 9.09
C ILE A 415 34.97 -6.51 9.14
N VAL A 416 36.15 -6.76 9.69
CA VAL A 416 37.25 -5.81 9.66
C VAL A 416 37.64 -5.49 8.23
N ALA A 417 37.86 -6.50 7.41
CA ALA A 417 38.16 -6.33 5.99
C ALA A 417 37.01 -5.59 5.26
N TRP A 418 35.76 -5.97 5.51
CA TRP A 418 34.60 -5.31 4.97
C TRP A 418 34.50 -3.83 5.40
N ASN A 419 34.73 -3.53 6.67
CA ASN A 419 34.70 -2.18 7.20
C ASN A 419 35.74 -1.27 6.52
N GLN A 420 36.89 -1.82 6.13
CA GLN A 420 37.91 -1.12 5.35
C GLN A 420 37.43 -0.88 3.91
N ALA A 421 36.76 -1.84 3.26
CA ALA A 421 36.29 -1.76 1.88
C ALA A 421 34.98 -0.99 1.71
N ARG A 422 34.27 -0.61 2.79
CA ARG A 422 32.97 0.07 2.70
C ARG A 422 33.05 1.56 2.35
N SER A 423 34.22 2.18 2.47
CA SER A 423 34.43 3.56 2.03
C SER A 423 34.68 3.58 0.53
N VAL A 424 33.94 4.42 -0.18
CA VAL A 424 34.04 4.60 -1.62
C VAL A 424 34.36 6.04 -1.90
N THR A 425 35.52 6.29 -2.54
CA THR A 425 35.90 7.61 -3.06
C THR A 425 35.06 7.92 -4.29
N VAL A 426 34.64 9.17 -4.44
CA VAL A 426 33.87 9.64 -5.61
C VAL A 426 34.58 10.80 -6.29
N ASP A 427 34.41 10.91 -7.61
CA ASP A 427 34.92 12.02 -8.42
C ASP A 427 34.06 13.31 -8.25
N ALA A 428 34.39 14.34 -9.01
CA ALA A 428 33.65 15.62 -8.99
C ALA A 428 32.19 15.50 -9.45
N ASN A 429 31.83 14.43 -10.17
CA ASN A 429 30.48 14.12 -10.63
C ASN A 429 29.78 13.09 -9.72
N TYR A 430 30.42 12.74 -8.60
CA TYR A 430 29.96 11.73 -7.65
C TYR A 430 29.85 10.31 -8.23
N ASN A 431 30.66 9.97 -9.23
CA ASN A 431 30.85 8.60 -9.66
C ASN A 431 31.89 7.93 -8.77
N PRO A 432 31.76 6.62 -8.51
CA PRO A 432 32.77 5.88 -7.77
C PRO A 432 34.13 5.89 -8.49
N VAL A 433 35.19 6.15 -7.73
CA VAL A 433 36.58 6.02 -8.23
C VAL A 433 37.09 4.64 -7.81
N GLY A 434 37.26 3.76 -8.80
CA GLY A 434 37.68 2.38 -8.56
C GLY A 434 36.54 1.39 -8.29
N PRO A 435 36.85 0.13 -8.06
CA PRO A 435 35.84 -0.91 -7.87
C PRO A 435 35.14 -0.78 -6.52
N ILE A 436 33.82 -1.02 -6.53
CA ILE A 436 33.02 -1.10 -5.32
C ILE A 436 33.12 -2.51 -4.76
N GLY A 437 33.74 -2.66 -3.58
CA GLY A 437 33.75 -3.95 -2.87
C GLY A 437 32.38 -4.30 -2.30
N TYR A 438 32.02 -5.58 -2.31
CA TYR A 438 30.78 -6.08 -1.72
C TYR A 438 31.08 -7.16 -0.69
N PHE A 439 30.21 -7.28 0.32
CA PHE A 439 30.28 -8.42 1.22
C PHE A 439 29.74 -9.65 0.48
N THR A 440 30.51 -10.73 0.44
CA THR A 440 30.24 -11.88 -0.44
C THR A 440 29.89 -13.16 0.31
N LYS A 441 30.01 -13.17 1.64
CA LYS A 441 29.73 -14.38 2.45
C LYS A 441 28.25 -14.70 2.48
N ASP A 442 27.92 -15.98 2.40
CA ASP A 442 26.56 -16.45 2.63
C ASP A 442 26.14 -16.32 4.09
N PRO A 443 24.86 -16.07 4.36
CA PRO A 443 24.34 -15.92 5.72
C PRO A 443 24.20 -17.28 6.41
N ASP A 444 25.31 -17.83 6.89
CA ASP A 444 25.37 -19.11 7.57
C ASP A 444 26.12 -18.95 8.90
N PRO A 445 25.69 -19.60 9.99
CA PRO A 445 26.42 -19.63 11.26
C PRO A 445 27.89 -20.06 11.11
N VAL A 446 28.19 -20.96 10.19
CA VAL A 446 29.58 -21.37 9.89
C VAL A 446 30.42 -20.19 9.37
N ASN A 447 29.80 -19.23 8.72
CA ASN A 447 30.43 -18.01 8.25
C ASN A 447 30.42 -16.87 9.28
N GLY A 448 30.12 -17.14 10.54
CA GLY A 448 30.15 -16.15 11.61
C GLY A 448 28.87 -15.37 11.84
N PHE A 449 27.72 -15.80 11.29
CA PHE A 449 26.42 -15.20 11.60
C PHE A 449 25.87 -15.72 12.95
N VAL A 450 25.38 -14.83 13.75
CA VAL A 450 24.75 -15.13 15.05
C VAL A 450 23.31 -14.70 15.07
N SER A 451 22.49 -15.37 15.88
CA SER A 451 21.08 -15.01 16.05
C SER A 451 20.96 -13.67 16.77
N THR A 452 20.34 -12.69 16.10
CA THR A 452 20.10 -11.35 16.65
C THR A 452 18.62 -11.10 16.93
N ARG A 453 17.73 -11.95 16.36
CA ARG A 453 16.30 -11.92 16.62
C ARG A 453 15.74 -13.34 16.51
N LYS A 454 14.87 -13.71 17.44
CA LYS A 454 14.20 -15.01 17.42
C LYS A 454 12.86 -14.90 18.17
N MET A 455 11.83 -14.40 17.47
CA MET A 455 10.58 -13.99 18.11
C MET A 455 9.38 -14.74 17.53
N LYS A 456 8.43 -15.09 18.41
CA LYS A 456 7.07 -15.51 18.04
C LYS A 456 6.07 -14.45 18.45
N ARG A 457 5.18 -14.12 17.56
CA ARG A 457 4.14 -13.11 17.75
C ARG A 457 2.80 -13.66 17.30
N ARG A 458 1.77 -13.55 18.13
CA ARG A 458 0.39 -13.85 17.73
C ARG A 458 -0.49 -12.68 18.12
N ILE A 459 -1.31 -12.22 17.18
CA ILE A 459 -2.23 -11.12 17.39
C ILE A 459 -3.60 -11.60 16.97
N SER A 460 -4.54 -11.62 17.93
CA SER A 460 -5.94 -11.98 17.67
C SER A 460 -6.80 -10.73 17.87
N VAL A 461 -7.63 -10.40 16.90
CA VAL A 461 -8.52 -9.25 16.90
C VAL A 461 -9.96 -9.75 16.78
N MET A 462 -10.83 -9.35 17.69
CA MET A 462 -12.28 -9.52 17.61
C MET A 462 -12.93 -8.15 17.48
N GLY A 463 -13.80 -7.99 16.49
CA GLY A 463 -14.49 -6.72 16.23
C GLY A 463 -15.99 -6.90 16.08
N GLY A 464 -16.74 -5.92 16.58
CA GLY A 464 -18.19 -5.80 16.37
C GLY A 464 -18.53 -4.39 15.89
N LEU A 465 -19.24 -4.27 14.77
CA LEU A 465 -19.71 -3.01 14.19
C LEU A 465 -21.22 -3.00 14.13
N LEU A 466 -21.83 -1.94 14.64
CA LEU A 466 -23.21 -1.56 14.34
C LEU A 466 -23.17 -0.25 13.56
N ARG A 467 -23.75 -0.25 12.36
CA ARG A 467 -23.89 0.95 11.52
C ARG A 467 -25.33 1.10 11.09
N HIS A 468 -25.85 2.31 11.18
CA HIS A 468 -27.19 2.66 10.76
C HIS A 468 -27.16 3.88 9.82
N GLN A 469 -27.91 3.78 8.74
CA GLN A 469 -28.13 4.86 7.80
C GLN A 469 -29.63 5.11 7.69
N THR A 470 -30.03 6.36 7.75
CA THR A 470 -31.43 6.76 7.51
C THR A 470 -31.48 7.83 6.44
N SER A 471 -32.42 7.66 5.53
CA SER A 471 -32.74 8.66 4.51
C SER A 471 -33.96 9.49 4.97
N PHE A 472 -33.73 10.77 5.22
CA PHE A 472 -34.74 11.74 5.65
C PHE A 472 -35.15 12.68 4.52
N LEU A 473 -36.22 13.44 4.72
CA LEU A 473 -36.68 14.52 3.84
C LEU A 473 -36.85 14.02 2.38
N ASN A 474 -37.48 12.86 2.19
CA ASN A 474 -37.68 12.24 0.89
C ASN A 474 -36.33 11.99 0.14
N GLY A 475 -35.32 11.51 0.86
CA GLY A 475 -34.04 11.19 0.31
C GLY A 475 -33.05 12.36 0.16
N ARG A 476 -33.39 13.54 0.67
CA ARG A 476 -32.52 14.73 0.59
C ARG A 476 -31.46 14.74 1.66
N LEU A 477 -31.70 14.16 2.84
CA LEU A 477 -30.73 14.07 3.92
C LEU A 477 -30.44 12.60 4.23
N LEU A 478 -29.20 12.18 4.06
CA LEU A 478 -28.71 10.89 4.49
C LEU A 478 -27.92 11.06 5.78
N GLY A 479 -28.44 10.52 6.88
CA GLY A 479 -27.76 10.46 8.16
C GLY A 479 -27.07 9.11 8.33
N PHE A 480 -25.84 9.13 8.86
CA PHE A 480 -25.04 7.96 9.15
C PHE A 480 -24.63 7.98 10.61
N THR A 481 -24.81 6.88 11.28
CA THR A 481 -24.31 6.66 12.65
C THR A 481 -23.77 5.26 12.76
N GLY A 482 -22.71 5.11 13.48
CA GLY A 482 -22.08 3.80 13.69
C GLY A 482 -21.11 3.82 14.84
N ALA A 483 -20.86 2.65 15.38
CA ALA A 483 -19.85 2.45 16.38
C ALA A 483 -19.26 1.05 16.24
N ARG A 484 -17.96 0.95 16.46
CA ARG A 484 -17.24 -0.30 16.48
C ARG A 484 -16.53 -0.48 17.80
N PHE A 485 -16.57 -1.68 18.30
CA PHE A 485 -15.79 -2.13 19.43
C PHE A 485 -14.79 -3.19 18.96
N ASP A 486 -13.52 -3.04 19.34
CA ASP A 486 -12.45 -3.99 19.04
C ASP A 486 -11.77 -4.44 20.33
N SER A 487 -11.41 -5.72 20.38
CA SER A 487 -10.56 -6.32 21.41
C SER A 487 -9.37 -6.98 20.73
N ILE A 488 -8.17 -6.50 21.02
CA ILE A 488 -6.92 -6.97 20.43
C ILE A 488 -6.10 -7.65 21.52
N ARG A 489 -5.80 -8.91 21.31
CA ARG A 489 -4.98 -9.71 22.22
C ARG A 489 -3.61 -9.97 21.63
N TYR A 490 -2.57 -9.49 22.32
CA TYR A 490 -1.18 -9.72 21.99
C TYR A 490 -0.62 -10.87 22.78
N ARG A 491 0.19 -11.69 22.08
CA ARG A 491 1.07 -12.68 22.69
C ARG A 491 2.41 -12.60 21.98
N HIS A 492 3.45 -12.29 22.74
CA HIS A 492 4.80 -12.17 22.24
C HIS A 492 5.74 -13.02 23.09
N ARG A 493 6.70 -13.69 22.44
CA ARG A 493 7.74 -14.46 23.11
C ARG A 493 9.05 -14.33 22.35
N ASP A 494 10.09 -13.90 23.05
CA ASP A 494 11.46 -13.88 22.55
C ASP A 494 12.21 -15.13 23.00
N PHE A 495 13.04 -15.69 22.14
CA PHE A 495 13.83 -16.89 22.39
C PHE A 495 15.34 -16.64 22.31
N LEU A 496 15.80 -15.39 22.26
CA LEU A 496 17.21 -15.08 22.34
C LEU A 496 17.71 -15.26 23.76
N THR A 497 18.88 -15.89 23.89
CA THR A 497 19.56 -16.10 25.20
C THR A 497 20.52 -14.99 25.58
N ALA A 498 20.97 -14.17 24.62
CA ALA A 498 21.75 -12.96 24.90
C ALA A 498 20.81 -11.78 25.14
N ALA A 499 21.25 -10.78 25.87
CA ALA A 499 20.48 -9.57 26.15
C ALA A 499 19.84 -9.04 24.86
N SER A 500 18.55 -9.35 24.67
CA SER A 500 17.79 -8.76 23.59
C SER A 500 17.63 -7.28 23.90
N SER A 501 17.50 -6.47 22.88
CA SER A 501 17.21 -5.04 23.01
C SER A 501 15.93 -4.75 23.82
N PHE A 502 15.24 -5.77 24.26
CA PHE A 502 13.95 -5.71 24.98
C PHE A 502 14.06 -6.01 26.48
N THR A 503 15.12 -6.64 26.94
CA THR A 503 15.25 -7.07 28.35
C THR A 503 15.41 -5.95 29.39
N PRO A 504 15.99 -4.78 29.10
CA PRO A 504 16.23 -3.79 30.15
C PRO A 504 14.97 -3.01 30.58
N PHE A 505 13.85 -3.12 29.85
CA PHE A 505 12.72 -2.20 30.04
C PHE A 505 11.52 -2.77 30.78
N ILE A 506 11.46 -4.08 30.98
CA ILE A 506 10.36 -4.73 31.72
C ILE A 506 10.90 -5.30 33.00
N PRO A 507 10.58 -4.72 34.15
CA PRO A 507 11.02 -5.26 35.44
C PRO A 507 10.60 -6.72 35.62
N GLY A 508 11.56 -7.60 35.91
CA GLY A 508 11.30 -9.03 36.15
C GLY A 508 11.14 -9.89 34.86
N TYR A 509 11.25 -9.30 33.67
CA TYR A 509 11.19 -10.08 32.41
C TYR A 509 12.43 -10.95 32.23
N GLN A 510 12.20 -12.24 31.98
CA GLN A 510 13.22 -13.20 31.59
C GLN A 510 13.09 -13.58 30.12
N VAL A 511 14.23 -13.87 29.49
CA VAL A 511 14.22 -14.36 28.09
C VAL A 511 13.40 -15.65 28.01
N GLY A 512 12.45 -15.68 27.07
CA GLY A 512 11.52 -16.80 26.92
C GLY A 512 10.17 -16.58 27.61
N ASP A 513 10.02 -15.55 28.43
CA ASP A 513 8.74 -15.18 29.03
C ASP A 513 7.75 -14.76 27.96
N GLN A 514 6.49 -15.06 28.18
CA GLN A 514 5.42 -14.66 27.30
C GLN A 514 4.78 -13.35 27.75
N ILE A 515 4.96 -12.30 26.94
CA ILE A 515 4.22 -11.06 27.11
C ILE A 515 2.79 -11.25 26.61
N ARG A 516 1.80 -10.88 27.42
CA ARG A 516 0.37 -10.90 27.08
C ARG A 516 -0.24 -9.54 27.41
N LYS A 517 -0.96 -8.98 26.46
CA LYS A 517 -1.71 -7.75 26.64
C LYS A 517 -3.02 -7.81 25.85
N THR A 518 -4.08 -7.32 26.45
CA THR A 518 -5.35 -7.08 25.75
C THR A 518 -5.59 -5.59 25.71
N ILE A 519 -5.91 -5.08 24.54
CA ILE A 519 -6.20 -3.68 24.28
C ILE A 519 -7.60 -3.63 23.69
N THR A 520 -8.43 -2.73 24.19
CA THR A 520 -9.77 -2.50 23.69
C THR A 520 -9.88 -1.12 23.08
N SER A 521 -10.73 -0.97 22.08
CA SER A 521 -10.99 0.31 21.43
C SER A 521 -12.46 0.46 21.10
N PHE A 522 -12.97 1.67 21.27
CA PHE A 522 -14.31 2.07 20.85
C PHE A 522 -14.21 3.22 19.85
N ASN A 523 -14.74 3.01 18.65
CA ASN A 523 -14.58 3.89 17.50
C ASN A 523 -15.94 4.32 16.96
N PRO A 524 -16.47 5.47 17.37
CA PRO A 524 -17.70 6.04 16.82
C PRO A 524 -17.47 6.65 15.44
N ASN A 525 -18.53 6.64 14.63
CA ASN A 525 -18.58 7.28 13.31
C ASN A 525 -19.95 7.91 13.13
N LEU A 526 -19.96 9.18 12.81
CA LEU A 526 -21.17 9.97 12.56
C LEU A 526 -20.99 10.72 11.25
N GLY A 527 -22.05 10.88 10.49
CA GLY A 527 -21.97 11.64 9.25
C GLY A 527 -23.34 12.04 8.71
N ALA A 528 -23.32 13.05 7.89
CA ALA A 528 -24.50 13.51 7.16
C ALA A 528 -24.10 13.89 5.74
N ASN A 529 -25.00 13.62 4.80
CA ASN A 529 -24.89 14.04 3.41
C ASN A 529 -26.23 14.67 3.02
N PHE A 530 -26.21 15.96 2.72
CA PHE A 530 -27.40 16.73 2.37
C PHE A 530 -27.40 17.09 0.89
N LYS A 531 -28.40 16.60 0.18
CA LYS A 531 -28.67 16.91 -1.21
C LYS A 531 -29.34 18.28 -1.30
N LEU A 532 -28.55 19.32 -1.54
CA LEU A 532 -29.04 20.69 -1.71
C LEU A 532 -29.79 20.83 -3.04
N LYS A 533 -29.23 20.21 -4.11
CA LYS A 533 -29.83 20.01 -5.43
C LYS A 533 -29.56 18.59 -5.87
N GLU A 534 -30.26 18.09 -6.88
CA GLU A 534 -30.05 16.72 -7.38
C GLU A 534 -28.58 16.45 -7.73
N ASN A 535 -27.88 17.45 -8.22
CA ASN A 535 -26.50 17.39 -8.70
C ASN A 535 -25.48 18.05 -7.75
N PHE A 536 -25.89 18.46 -6.53
CA PHE A 536 -25.01 19.12 -5.57
C PHE A 536 -25.32 18.72 -4.14
N ARG A 537 -24.32 18.25 -3.42
CA ARG A 537 -24.40 17.77 -2.04
C ARG A 537 -23.37 18.40 -1.16
N ILE A 538 -23.71 18.61 0.10
CA ILE A 538 -22.83 19.02 1.18
C ILE A 538 -22.76 17.88 2.16
N TYR A 539 -21.58 17.57 2.65
CA TYR A 539 -21.40 16.50 3.63
C TYR A 539 -20.45 16.90 4.76
N ALA A 540 -20.64 16.25 5.88
CA ALA A 540 -19.71 16.28 6.99
C ALA A 540 -19.73 14.93 7.71
N SER A 541 -18.59 14.52 8.24
CA SER A 541 -18.47 13.35 9.11
C SER A 541 -17.42 13.53 10.18
N TYR A 542 -17.67 12.89 11.31
CA TYR A 542 -16.72 12.67 12.39
C TYR A 542 -16.46 11.20 12.53
N SER A 543 -15.20 10.84 12.74
CA SER A 543 -14.79 9.46 13.00
C SER A 543 -13.60 9.42 13.94
N ARG A 544 -13.56 8.40 14.80
CA ARG A 544 -12.39 8.05 15.58
C ARG A 544 -11.68 6.86 14.96
N SER A 545 -10.37 6.93 14.87
CA SER A 545 -9.53 5.80 14.51
C SER A 545 -8.71 5.31 15.70
N PHE A 546 -8.36 4.06 15.59
CA PHE A 546 -7.47 3.37 16.48
C PHE A 546 -6.39 2.71 15.62
N PHE A 547 -5.16 3.07 15.88
CA PHE A 547 -4.03 2.52 15.16
C PHE A 547 -3.08 1.84 16.10
N GLN A 548 -2.62 0.69 15.68
CA GLN A 548 -1.52 0.00 16.31
C GLN A 548 -0.69 -0.67 15.23
N SER A 549 0.57 -0.29 15.18
CA SER A 549 1.51 -0.90 14.28
C SER A 549 1.75 -2.36 14.64
N GLN A 550 1.86 -3.22 13.64
CA GLN A 550 2.30 -4.60 13.86
C GLN A 550 3.77 -4.68 14.25
N GLY A 551 4.52 -3.62 13.98
CA GLY A 551 5.90 -3.46 14.37
C GLY A 551 6.08 -2.88 15.76
N ASP A 552 4.99 -2.57 16.50
CA ASP A 552 5.10 -1.99 17.82
C ASP A 552 5.98 -2.84 18.72
N ASN A 553 6.83 -2.13 19.44
CA ASN A 553 7.78 -2.76 20.35
C ASN A 553 7.01 -3.54 21.42
N PRO A 554 7.26 -4.84 21.60
CA PRO A 554 6.60 -5.64 22.63
C PRO A 554 6.78 -5.07 24.04
N VAL A 555 7.87 -4.37 24.27
CA VAL A 555 8.19 -3.72 25.55
C VAL A 555 7.25 -2.55 25.82
N GLU A 556 7.01 -1.72 24.79
CA GLU A 556 6.01 -0.65 24.89
C GLU A 556 4.63 -1.22 25.20
N ILE A 557 4.24 -2.30 24.48
CA ILE A 557 2.94 -2.96 24.67
C ILE A 557 2.81 -3.52 26.07
N ALA A 558 3.89 -4.05 26.65
CA ALA A 558 3.90 -4.61 28.00
C ALA A 558 3.84 -3.54 29.09
N ASN A 559 4.24 -2.30 28.79
CA ASN A 559 4.19 -1.21 29.76
C ASN A 559 2.75 -1.03 30.28
N PRO A 560 2.54 -0.99 31.61
CA PRO A 560 1.22 -0.75 32.21
C PRO A 560 0.57 0.55 31.74
N THR A 561 1.38 1.57 31.46
CA THR A 561 0.91 2.90 30.98
C THR A 561 0.71 2.96 29.48
N TYR A 562 0.94 1.88 28.73
CA TYR A 562 0.80 1.86 27.28
C TYR A 562 -0.61 2.29 26.86
N LYS A 563 -0.67 3.28 25.99
CA LYS A 563 -1.87 3.74 25.32
C LYS A 563 -1.72 3.51 23.82
N PRO A 564 -2.72 2.92 23.16
CA PRO A 564 -2.71 2.84 21.71
C PRO A 564 -2.82 4.23 21.08
N GLU A 565 -2.32 4.38 19.87
CA GLU A 565 -2.54 5.58 19.11
C GLU A 565 -4.02 5.71 18.75
N THR A 566 -4.58 6.87 18.96
CA THR A 566 -5.94 7.22 18.55
C THR A 566 -5.94 8.49 17.72
N ALA A 567 -6.94 8.66 16.88
CA ALA A 567 -7.10 9.93 16.19
C ALA A 567 -8.59 10.24 16.02
N ASP A 568 -8.92 11.49 16.27
CA ASP A 568 -10.22 12.09 16.02
C ASP A 568 -10.16 12.89 14.72
N GLY A 569 -11.04 12.56 13.77
CA GLY A 569 -11.03 13.13 12.43
C GLY A 569 -12.37 13.72 12.02
N TRP A 570 -12.33 14.88 11.39
CA TRP A 570 -13.43 15.51 10.69
C TRP A 570 -13.17 15.55 9.20
N ASP A 571 -14.15 15.12 8.43
CA ASP A 571 -14.20 15.27 6.97
C ASP A 571 -15.44 16.08 6.60
N TYR A 572 -15.29 17.07 5.71
CA TYR A 572 -16.40 17.89 5.25
C TYR A 572 -16.16 18.37 3.83
N GLY A 573 -17.22 18.71 3.11
CA GLY A 573 -17.04 19.17 1.75
C GLY A 573 -18.27 19.13 0.88
N PHE A 574 -18.01 19.18 -0.41
CA PHE A 574 -19.00 19.22 -1.47
C PHE A 574 -18.76 18.09 -2.47
N LYS A 575 -19.85 17.47 -2.90
CA LYS A 575 -19.83 16.50 -4.00
C LYS A 575 -20.93 16.85 -4.99
N GLY A 576 -20.67 16.57 -6.23
CA GLY A 576 -21.70 16.81 -7.22
C GLY A 576 -21.37 16.28 -8.58
N SER A 577 -22.35 16.46 -9.47
CA SER A 577 -22.24 16.16 -10.88
C SER A 577 -22.92 17.22 -11.72
N PHE A 578 -22.42 17.48 -12.91
CA PHE A 578 -22.99 18.39 -13.90
C PHE A 578 -23.09 17.71 -15.26
N PHE A 579 -23.87 18.31 -16.16
CA PHE A 579 -24.01 17.88 -17.56
C PHE A 579 -24.46 16.41 -17.70
N GLY A 580 -25.45 15.97 -16.90
CA GLY A 580 -25.93 14.58 -16.93
C GLY A 580 -24.86 13.58 -16.49
N ASP A 581 -24.22 13.85 -15.35
CA ASP A 581 -23.14 13.06 -14.75
C ASP A 581 -21.84 12.96 -15.56
N ARG A 582 -21.70 13.80 -16.59
CA ARG A 582 -20.46 13.84 -17.39
C ARG A 582 -19.30 14.48 -16.64
N LEU A 583 -19.55 15.43 -15.75
CA LEU A 583 -18.59 15.99 -14.81
C LEU A 583 -18.98 15.59 -13.42
N THR A 584 -18.13 14.84 -12.74
CA THR A 584 -18.26 14.56 -11.30
C THR A 584 -17.09 15.18 -10.55
N TYR A 585 -17.36 15.70 -9.36
CA TYR A 585 -16.34 16.32 -8.53
C TYR A 585 -16.57 16.08 -7.04
N THR A 586 -15.48 16.12 -6.29
CA THR A 586 -15.44 16.14 -4.82
C THR A 586 -14.45 17.20 -4.39
N LEU A 587 -14.90 18.14 -3.57
CA LEU A 587 -14.05 19.09 -2.86
C LEU A 587 -14.16 18.81 -1.38
N SER A 588 -13.08 18.51 -0.71
CA SER A 588 -13.07 18.11 0.69
C SER A 588 -12.04 18.86 1.51
N GLY A 589 -12.39 19.16 2.75
CA GLY A 589 -11.49 19.56 3.80
C GLY A 589 -11.43 18.49 4.88
N PHE A 590 -10.31 18.37 5.55
CA PHE A 590 -10.13 17.45 6.65
C PHE A 590 -9.32 18.07 7.79
N TYR A 591 -9.61 17.59 9.01
CA TYR A 591 -8.93 17.95 10.24
C TYR A 591 -8.79 16.70 11.09
N ILE A 592 -7.57 16.31 11.43
CA ILE A 592 -7.29 15.06 12.15
C ILE A 592 -6.31 15.38 13.29
N ASN A 593 -6.72 15.06 14.50
CA ASN A 593 -5.86 15.14 15.68
C ASN A 593 -5.48 13.72 16.11
N ARG A 594 -4.19 13.38 16.02
CA ARG A 594 -3.63 12.07 16.41
C ARG A 594 -2.91 12.20 17.73
N GLN A 595 -3.19 11.30 18.64
CA GLN A 595 -2.70 11.28 19.99
C GLN A 595 -1.96 9.97 20.31
N ASN A 596 -1.13 10.02 21.36
CA ASN A 596 -0.31 8.90 21.79
C ASN A 596 0.65 8.40 20.70
N VAL A 597 1.23 9.31 19.93
CA VAL A 597 2.26 8.97 18.95
C VAL A 597 3.52 8.52 19.68
N SER A 598 4.16 7.45 19.19
CA SER A 598 5.44 7.02 19.75
C SER A 598 6.51 8.07 19.46
N VAL A 599 7.15 8.55 20.48
CA VAL A 599 8.30 9.45 20.46
C VAL A 599 9.45 8.83 21.23
N ASP A 600 10.65 8.99 20.72
CA ASP A 600 11.85 8.55 21.43
C ASP A 600 12.26 9.63 22.43
N ASP A 601 12.51 9.22 23.64
CA ASP A 601 12.91 10.05 24.75
C ASP A 601 14.16 9.46 25.44
N ILE A 602 14.79 10.19 26.32
CA ILE A 602 15.92 9.73 27.11
C ILE A 602 15.48 9.60 28.57
N ASP A 603 15.59 8.41 29.09
CA ASP A 603 15.39 8.16 30.52
C ASP A 603 16.42 8.99 31.32
N PRO A 604 15.98 9.95 32.16
CA PRO A 604 16.88 10.84 32.87
C PRO A 604 17.72 10.11 33.92
N VAL A 605 17.32 8.91 34.35
CA VAL A 605 18.03 8.11 35.37
C VAL A 605 19.06 7.18 34.72
N THR A 606 18.69 6.52 33.61
CA THR A 606 19.55 5.52 32.96
C THR A 606 20.34 6.07 31.77
N GLY A 607 19.95 7.21 31.22
CA GLY A 607 20.53 7.78 30.01
C GLY A 607 20.25 6.95 28.73
N LEU A 608 19.34 5.98 28.80
CA LEU A 608 18.98 5.13 27.68
C LEU A 608 17.82 5.73 26.90
N THR A 609 17.81 5.52 25.59
CA THR A 609 16.65 5.87 24.76
C THR A 609 15.46 5.00 25.12
N ILE A 610 14.37 5.62 25.51
CA ILE A 610 13.08 5.00 25.80
C ILE A 610 12.04 5.52 24.83
N SER A 611 11.12 4.67 24.43
CA SER A 611 10.00 5.07 23.59
C SER A 611 8.78 5.35 24.46
N ARG A 612 8.22 6.54 24.34
CA ARG A 612 6.99 6.97 25.03
C ARG A 612 5.85 7.16 24.05
N ARG A 613 4.62 7.07 24.58
CA ARG A 613 3.37 7.31 23.84
C ARG A 613 2.67 8.57 24.33
N ASP A 614 3.34 9.69 24.18
CA ASP A 614 2.87 11.01 24.65
C ASP A 614 2.99 12.10 23.57
N GLY A 615 3.40 11.74 22.34
CA GLY A 615 3.41 12.68 21.23
C GLY A 615 2.02 12.86 20.60
N ASP A 616 1.72 14.07 20.13
CA ASP A 616 0.52 14.42 19.43
C ASP A 616 0.85 15.06 18.08
N GLN A 617 -0.02 14.81 17.08
CA GLN A 617 0.14 15.28 15.72
C GLN A 617 -1.17 15.85 15.20
N LEU A 618 -1.12 17.08 14.68
CA LEU A 618 -2.23 17.71 13.98
C LEU A 618 -2.00 17.65 12.47
N VAL A 619 -3.00 17.14 11.77
CA VAL A 619 -3.02 17.15 10.30
C VAL A 619 -4.31 17.76 9.78
N ARG A 620 -4.17 18.71 8.86
CA ARG A 620 -5.30 19.37 8.19
C ARG A 620 -4.96 19.64 6.74
N GLY A 621 -5.99 19.78 5.93
CA GLY A 621 -5.77 20.03 4.51
C GLY A 621 -7.05 20.05 3.71
N TYR A 622 -6.89 20.12 2.41
CA TYR A 622 -7.99 20.06 1.45
C TYR A 622 -7.61 19.23 0.23
N GLU A 623 -8.61 18.69 -0.40
CA GLU A 623 -8.46 17.83 -1.57
C GLU A 623 -9.52 18.18 -2.61
N ALA A 624 -9.17 18.03 -3.88
CA ALA A 624 -10.04 18.23 -5.01
C ALA A 624 -9.87 17.08 -5.99
N ASP A 625 -10.94 16.39 -6.29
CA ASP A 625 -11.00 15.32 -7.27
C ASP A 625 -12.08 15.65 -8.30
N ALA A 626 -11.78 15.50 -9.58
CA ALA A 626 -12.72 15.74 -10.66
C ALA A 626 -12.51 14.77 -11.81
N SER A 627 -13.61 14.30 -12.39
CA SER A 627 -13.61 13.52 -13.62
C SER A 627 -14.62 14.11 -14.60
N TRP A 628 -14.19 14.33 -15.83
CA TRP A 628 -15.01 15.02 -16.83
C TRP A 628 -14.95 14.33 -18.19
N SER A 629 -16.05 13.73 -18.61
CA SER A 629 -16.30 13.35 -20.00
C SER A 629 -16.70 14.59 -20.81
N LEU A 630 -15.71 15.39 -21.22
CA LEU A 630 -15.93 16.65 -21.94
C LEU A 630 -16.76 16.44 -23.22
N THR A 631 -16.42 15.41 -23.95
CA THR A 631 -17.19 14.85 -25.06
C THR A 631 -17.29 13.33 -24.91
N ASN A 632 -17.88 12.65 -25.89
CA ASN A 632 -17.81 11.18 -25.93
C ASN A 632 -16.40 10.65 -26.25
N GLU A 633 -15.49 11.50 -26.66
CA GLU A 633 -14.14 11.18 -27.10
C GLU A 633 -13.06 11.71 -26.18
N TRP A 634 -13.33 12.82 -25.46
CA TRP A 634 -12.38 13.46 -24.53
C TRP A 634 -12.79 13.23 -23.09
N PHE A 635 -11.86 12.72 -22.32
CA PHE A 635 -11.99 12.49 -20.89
C PHE A 635 -10.84 13.13 -20.13
N LEU A 636 -11.17 13.80 -19.03
CA LEU A 636 -10.24 14.49 -18.15
C LEU A 636 -10.40 13.93 -16.73
N LEU A 637 -9.28 13.70 -16.06
CA LEU A 637 -9.23 13.29 -14.66
C LEU A 637 -8.22 14.16 -13.94
N GLY A 638 -8.60 14.75 -12.82
CA GLY A 638 -7.73 15.54 -11.96
C GLY A 638 -7.88 15.16 -10.51
N SER A 639 -6.76 15.10 -9.80
CA SER A 639 -6.73 14.90 -8.36
C SER A 639 -5.63 15.78 -7.75
N TYR A 640 -5.96 16.48 -6.67
CA TYR A 640 -5.06 17.34 -5.94
C TYR A 640 -5.28 17.19 -4.44
N GLY A 641 -4.23 17.19 -3.66
CA GLY A 641 -4.27 17.20 -2.20
C GLY A 641 -3.23 18.16 -1.64
N ASN A 642 -3.66 18.96 -0.65
CA ASN A 642 -2.79 19.77 0.19
C ASN A 642 -2.84 19.23 1.62
N VAL A 643 -1.68 19.03 2.24
CA VAL A 643 -1.56 18.44 3.57
C VAL A 643 -0.63 19.29 4.42
N HIS A 644 -1.14 19.78 5.53
CA HIS A 644 -0.37 20.45 6.55
C HIS A 644 -0.32 19.57 7.79
N SER A 645 0.87 19.04 8.13
CA SER A 645 1.08 18.11 9.24
C SER A 645 2.18 18.65 10.16
N ILE A 646 1.86 18.81 11.44
CA ILE A 646 2.79 19.31 12.47
C ILE A 646 2.66 18.49 13.75
N TYR A 647 3.73 18.44 14.54
CA TYR A 647 3.65 17.96 15.92
C TYR A 647 3.06 19.06 16.81
N THR A 648 2.09 18.69 17.64
CA THR A 648 1.51 19.55 18.67
C THR A 648 2.00 19.21 20.06
N ASP A 649 2.47 17.98 20.24
CA ASP A 649 3.24 17.51 21.38
C ASP A 649 4.31 16.52 20.89
N PHE A 650 5.49 16.53 21.51
CA PHE A 650 6.59 15.63 21.16
C PHE A 650 7.34 15.11 22.39
N GLY A 651 6.67 15.10 23.53
CA GLY A 651 7.24 14.75 24.82
C GLY A 651 8.20 15.82 25.39
N ASP A 652 8.56 15.64 26.64
CA ASP A 652 9.37 16.62 27.40
C ASP A 652 10.83 16.72 26.91
N ALA A 653 11.34 15.65 26.27
CA ALA A 653 12.73 15.62 25.78
C ALA A 653 12.99 16.45 24.53
N ASN A 654 11.97 16.70 23.72
CA ASN A 654 12.11 17.42 22.44
C ASN A 654 11.02 18.45 22.19
N PRO A 655 10.81 19.42 23.10
CA PRO A 655 9.77 20.46 22.92
C PRO A 655 9.99 21.31 21.66
N GLN A 656 11.22 21.33 21.13
CA GLN A 656 11.57 22.08 19.91
C GLN A 656 10.93 21.48 18.63
N ALA A 657 10.43 20.24 18.69
CA ALA A 657 9.70 19.63 17.58
C ALA A 657 8.27 20.17 17.45
N ILE A 658 7.72 20.78 18.50
CA ILE A 658 6.37 21.34 18.52
C ILE A 658 6.26 22.43 17.46
N GLY A 659 5.19 22.36 16.65
CA GLY A 659 4.95 23.25 15.53
C GLY A 659 5.77 22.94 14.28
N ARG A 660 6.69 21.97 14.32
CA ARG A 660 7.50 21.56 13.17
C ARG A 660 6.76 20.56 12.30
N LYS A 661 7.11 20.59 11.01
CA LYS A 661 6.53 19.66 10.01
C LYS A 661 6.91 18.22 10.31
N VAL A 662 5.95 17.35 10.17
CA VAL A 662 6.18 15.90 10.26
C VAL A 662 6.96 15.44 9.02
N GLN A 663 7.95 14.59 9.25
CA GLN A 663 8.79 14.02 8.20
C GLN A 663 7.99 13.16 7.22
N TYR A 664 8.44 13.08 5.98
CA TYR A 664 7.88 12.29 4.87
C TYR A 664 6.49 12.75 4.39
N VAL A 665 5.99 13.85 4.86
CA VAL A 665 4.70 14.41 4.44
C VAL A 665 4.92 15.47 3.36
N ALA A 666 4.56 15.14 2.13
CA ALA A 666 4.54 16.12 1.05
C ALA A 666 3.44 17.16 1.30
N PRO A 667 3.76 18.48 1.22
CA PRO A 667 2.74 19.52 1.46
C PRO A 667 1.63 19.53 0.42
N TYR A 668 1.88 19.03 -0.76
CA TYR A 668 0.90 18.81 -1.82
C TYR A 668 1.35 17.74 -2.79
N ASN A 669 0.40 17.07 -3.38
CA ASN A 669 0.61 16.21 -4.53
C ASN A 669 -0.66 16.12 -5.37
N GLY A 670 -0.52 15.64 -6.58
CA GLY A 670 -1.68 15.39 -7.42
C GLY A 670 -1.32 14.90 -8.81
N SER A 671 -2.36 14.78 -9.62
CA SER A 671 -2.24 14.37 -11.01
C SER A 671 -3.28 15.04 -11.89
N PHE A 672 -2.96 15.14 -13.17
CA PHE A 672 -3.90 15.50 -14.20
C PHE A 672 -3.72 14.56 -15.40
N THR A 673 -4.83 14.05 -15.91
CA THR A 673 -4.84 13.09 -17.02
C THR A 673 -5.83 13.53 -18.07
N VAL A 674 -5.43 13.46 -19.31
CA VAL A 674 -6.28 13.64 -20.51
C VAL A 674 -6.27 12.36 -21.30
N LYS A 675 -7.44 11.86 -21.69
CA LYS A 675 -7.60 10.71 -22.59
C LYS A 675 -8.43 11.14 -23.80
N TYR A 676 -7.95 10.80 -24.99
CA TYR A 676 -8.66 10.97 -26.24
C TYR A 676 -8.92 9.61 -26.86
N SER A 677 -10.19 9.32 -27.19
CA SER A 677 -10.62 8.06 -27.77
C SER A 677 -11.68 8.34 -28.85
N PRO A 678 -11.28 8.58 -30.10
CA PRO A 678 -12.21 8.91 -31.18
C PRO A 678 -13.18 7.75 -31.45
N SER A 679 -14.45 8.09 -31.57
CA SER A 679 -15.54 7.13 -31.74
C SER A 679 -15.90 6.86 -33.21
N ARG A 680 -15.39 7.70 -34.12
CA ARG A 680 -15.73 7.68 -35.57
C ARG A 680 -14.48 7.82 -36.43
N GLY A 681 -14.63 7.56 -37.74
CA GLY A 681 -13.57 7.73 -38.75
C GLY A 681 -12.51 6.60 -38.68
N SER A 682 -11.38 6.85 -39.34
CA SER A 682 -10.25 5.90 -39.43
C SER A 682 -9.59 5.62 -38.10
N LEU A 683 -9.71 6.54 -37.13
CA LEU A 683 -9.12 6.45 -35.81
C LEU A 683 -10.08 5.87 -34.74
N LYS A 684 -11.24 5.36 -35.06
CA LYS A 684 -12.28 4.89 -34.15
C LYS A 684 -11.81 3.83 -33.14
N ASN A 685 -10.71 3.16 -33.40
CA ASN A 685 -10.13 2.12 -32.52
C ASN A 685 -8.83 2.58 -31.84
N PHE A 686 -8.48 3.82 -32.00
CA PHE A 686 -7.32 4.45 -31.39
C PHE A 686 -7.69 5.09 -30.05
N SER A 687 -6.80 5.09 -29.11
CA SER A 687 -6.88 5.94 -27.93
C SER A 687 -5.49 6.41 -27.51
N THR A 688 -5.42 7.60 -26.97
CA THR A 688 -4.17 8.15 -26.39
C THR A 688 -4.46 8.82 -25.06
N ASN A 689 -3.49 8.79 -24.16
CA ASN A 689 -3.56 9.45 -22.88
C ASN A 689 -2.27 10.22 -22.59
N LEU A 690 -2.43 11.34 -21.92
CA LEU A 690 -1.37 12.16 -21.37
C LEU A 690 -1.63 12.33 -19.88
N GLY A 691 -0.65 12.03 -19.06
CA GLY A 691 -0.73 12.20 -17.61
C GLY A 691 0.44 12.99 -17.09
N VAL A 692 0.19 13.77 -16.03
CA VAL A 692 1.23 14.38 -15.20
C VAL A 692 0.94 14.08 -13.74
N THR A 693 1.96 13.67 -13.01
CA THR A 693 1.96 13.60 -11.55
C THR A 693 2.94 14.62 -11.00
N PHE A 694 2.61 15.24 -9.89
CA PHE A 694 3.48 16.21 -9.22
C PHE A 694 3.43 16.02 -7.70
N VAL A 695 4.57 16.25 -7.04
CA VAL A 695 4.73 16.13 -5.59
C VAL A 695 5.56 17.34 -5.09
N GLY A 696 5.10 17.93 -4.00
CA GLY A 696 5.76 19.04 -3.35
C GLY A 696 7.05 18.64 -2.62
N SER A 697 7.88 19.63 -2.32
CA SER A 697 9.11 19.41 -1.56
C SER A 697 8.81 18.79 -0.19
N THR A 698 9.37 17.61 0.05
CA THR A 698 9.02 16.76 1.18
C THR A 698 10.14 16.71 2.22
N PRO A 699 9.90 17.09 3.48
CA PRO A 699 10.90 16.97 4.54
C PRO A 699 11.18 15.47 4.82
N THR A 700 12.44 15.09 4.90
CA THR A 700 12.86 13.74 5.28
C THR A 700 13.20 13.65 6.77
N GLU A 701 13.27 14.77 7.44
CA GLU A 701 13.54 14.91 8.86
C GLU A 701 12.62 15.97 9.46
N THR A 702 12.31 15.82 10.73
CA THR A 702 11.74 16.91 11.53
C THR A 702 12.89 17.81 12.00
N PRO A 703 12.94 19.10 11.63
CA PRO A 703 14.00 19.98 12.08
C PRO A 703 13.87 20.20 13.60
N ILE A 704 14.84 19.71 14.34
CA ILE A 704 14.95 19.92 15.76
C ILE A 704 16.26 20.64 16.02
N ALA A 705 16.21 21.81 16.65
CA ALA A 705 17.40 22.47 17.18
C ALA A 705 17.88 21.65 18.38
N GLY A 706 18.94 20.86 18.21
CA GLY A 706 19.42 20.01 19.28
C GLY A 706 20.18 20.79 20.32
N ASP A 707 19.75 20.70 21.57
CA ASP A 707 20.63 20.93 22.71
C ASP A 707 21.46 19.69 22.98
N VAL A 708 22.75 19.86 23.16
CA VAL A 708 23.63 18.78 23.61
C VAL A 708 23.36 18.56 25.10
N VAL A 709 22.58 17.55 25.42
CA VAL A 709 22.34 17.16 26.81
C VAL A 709 23.49 16.28 27.27
N THR A 710 24.11 16.67 28.38
CA THR A 710 25.10 15.82 29.02
C THR A 710 24.35 14.79 29.87
N GLY A 711 24.29 13.57 29.41
CA GLY A 711 23.68 12.44 30.13
C GLY A 711 24.52 11.97 31.34
N PRO A 712 24.01 11.02 32.12
CA PRO A 712 24.73 10.40 33.23
C PRO A 712 26.09 9.86 32.77
N ALA A 713 27.08 9.94 33.61
CA ALA A 713 28.47 9.54 33.35
C ALA A 713 29.24 10.40 32.32
N GLY A 714 28.85 11.67 32.13
CA GLY A 714 29.56 12.59 31.24
C GLY A 714 29.44 12.29 29.76
N ARG A 715 28.54 11.39 29.34
CA ARG A 715 28.22 11.13 27.92
C ARG A 715 27.48 12.31 27.32
N ARG A 716 28.05 12.89 26.24
CA ARG A 716 27.29 13.80 25.42
C ARG A 716 26.28 12.99 24.60
N VAL A 717 25.01 13.13 24.90
CA VAL A 717 23.94 12.51 24.15
C VAL A 717 23.39 13.56 23.22
N VAL A 718 23.62 13.39 21.90
CA VAL A 718 23.00 14.19 20.88
C VAL A 718 21.65 13.55 20.58
N THR A 719 20.63 14.10 21.18
CA THR A 719 19.26 13.72 20.89
C THR A 719 18.82 14.42 19.62
N PHE A 720 18.55 13.65 18.60
CA PHE A 720 18.09 14.09 17.28
C PHE A 720 19.04 15.08 16.56
N SER A 721 18.93 15.20 15.25
CA SER A 721 19.89 15.95 14.46
C SER A 721 20.17 17.32 15.09
N SER A 722 21.40 17.57 15.49
CA SER A 722 21.90 18.88 15.89
C SER A 722 21.81 19.92 14.77
N ARG A 723 21.16 19.54 13.65
CA ARG A 723 21.01 20.37 12.46
C ARG A 723 19.87 21.36 12.63
N GLN A 724 20.17 22.62 12.42
CA GLN A 724 19.14 23.67 12.36
C GLN A 724 18.27 23.61 11.10
N TRP A 725 18.60 22.77 10.15
CA TRP A 725 17.90 22.58 8.87
C TRP A 725 17.47 21.11 8.71
N ALA A 726 16.30 20.90 8.10
CA ALA A 726 15.83 19.59 7.73
C ALA A 726 16.19 19.28 6.28
N LEU A 727 16.63 18.06 6.02
CA LEU A 727 16.73 17.56 4.67
C LEU A 727 15.36 17.52 4.02
N THR A 728 15.27 18.04 2.81
CA THR A 728 14.06 18.01 2.00
C THR A 728 14.34 17.38 0.65
N VAL A 729 13.47 16.47 0.26
CA VAL A 729 13.41 16.00 -1.13
C VAL A 729 12.84 17.13 -2.00
N PRO A 730 13.48 17.52 -3.09
CA PRO A 730 12.95 18.54 -3.99
C PRO A 730 11.60 18.17 -4.59
N SER A 731 10.77 19.16 -4.89
CA SER A 731 9.54 18.95 -5.64
C SER A 731 9.83 18.43 -7.05
N TYR A 732 8.93 17.65 -7.58
CA TYR A 732 9.04 17.12 -8.93
C TYR A 732 7.70 17.02 -9.65
N GLN A 733 7.76 16.93 -10.97
CA GLN A 733 6.67 16.56 -11.84
C GLN A 733 7.16 15.57 -12.89
N VAL A 734 6.34 14.56 -13.16
CA VAL A 734 6.63 13.48 -14.11
C VAL A 734 5.49 13.37 -15.10
N TRP A 735 5.82 13.36 -16.39
CA TRP A 735 4.88 13.26 -17.48
C TRP A 735 4.91 11.86 -18.08
N SER A 736 3.74 11.33 -18.39
CA SER A 736 3.57 10.02 -19.03
C SER A 736 2.63 10.14 -20.22
N LEU A 737 2.94 9.41 -21.28
CA LEU A 737 2.19 9.34 -22.52
C LEU A 737 1.82 7.90 -22.80
N GLY A 738 0.62 7.66 -23.29
CA GLY A 738 0.19 6.35 -23.76
C GLY A 738 -0.54 6.45 -25.08
N ALA A 739 -0.40 5.42 -25.90
CA ALA A 739 -1.19 5.27 -27.11
C ALA A 739 -1.58 3.80 -27.28
N ARG A 740 -2.81 3.57 -27.76
CA ARG A 740 -3.37 2.23 -27.95
C ARG A 740 -4.16 2.18 -29.26
N TYR A 741 -4.02 1.08 -29.96
CA TYR A 741 -4.82 0.80 -31.15
C TYR A 741 -5.36 -0.63 -31.08
N THR A 742 -6.67 -0.79 -31.31
CA THR A 742 -7.34 -2.09 -31.30
C THR A 742 -7.81 -2.47 -32.69
N LEU A 743 -7.26 -3.55 -33.25
CA LEU A 743 -7.65 -4.15 -34.49
C LEU A 743 -8.67 -5.27 -34.24
N GLN A 744 -9.85 -5.16 -34.81
CA GLN A 744 -10.85 -6.22 -34.78
C GLN A 744 -10.60 -7.16 -35.96
N SER A 745 -10.03 -8.33 -35.73
CA SER A 745 -9.69 -9.33 -36.75
C SER A 745 -10.89 -10.17 -37.15
N SER A 746 -11.81 -10.44 -36.24
CA SER A 746 -13.08 -11.09 -36.46
C SER A 746 -14.11 -10.64 -35.42
N ARG A 747 -15.38 -11.08 -35.56
CA ARG A 747 -16.45 -10.73 -34.61
C ARG A 747 -16.08 -11.01 -33.15
N ASN A 748 -15.26 -12.02 -32.93
CA ASN A 748 -14.90 -12.51 -31.59
C ASN A 748 -13.40 -12.37 -31.25
N LEU A 749 -12.57 -11.85 -32.16
CA LEU A 749 -11.12 -11.77 -31.97
C LEU A 749 -10.63 -10.34 -32.22
N SER A 750 -9.96 -9.78 -31.23
CA SER A 750 -9.32 -8.47 -31.32
C SER A 750 -7.85 -8.52 -30.92
N HIS A 751 -7.07 -7.65 -31.53
CA HIS A 751 -5.64 -7.44 -31.26
C HIS A 751 -5.45 -6.01 -30.83
N THR A 752 -4.86 -5.81 -29.66
CA THR A 752 -4.57 -4.47 -29.14
C THR A 752 -3.06 -4.28 -29.06
N PHE A 753 -2.58 -3.20 -29.64
CA PHE A 753 -1.21 -2.74 -29.55
C PHE A 753 -1.22 -1.47 -28.71
N ALA A 754 -0.34 -1.39 -27.71
CA ALA A 754 -0.19 -0.20 -26.89
C ALA A 754 1.28 0.13 -26.68
N VAL A 755 1.56 1.42 -26.51
CA VAL A 755 2.86 1.95 -26.12
C VAL A 755 2.65 2.92 -24.97
N ASN A 756 3.50 2.79 -23.93
CA ASN A 756 3.53 3.68 -22.78
C ASN A 756 4.94 4.27 -22.67
N LEU A 757 5.02 5.58 -22.51
CA LEU A 757 6.24 6.35 -22.26
C LEU A 757 6.11 6.99 -20.88
N ASN A 758 6.80 6.44 -19.90
CA ASN A 758 6.85 6.96 -18.54
C ASN A 758 8.05 7.89 -18.39
N ASN A 759 7.92 8.94 -17.57
CA ASN A 759 8.91 9.99 -17.39
C ASN A 759 9.41 10.54 -18.75
N ALA A 760 8.48 11.00 -19.58
CA ALA A 760 8.71 11.35 -20.98
C ALA A 760 9.86 12.37 -21.19
N PHE A 761 10.07 13.27 -20.23
CA PHE A 761 11.13 14.29 -20.27
C PHE A 761 12.44 13.85 -19.58
N ASN A 762 12.55 12.59 -19.18
CA ASN A 762 13.73 12.04 -18.49
C ASN A 762 14.16 12.86 -17.26
N LYS A 763 13.17 13.26 -16.46
CA LYS A 763 13.42 14.03 -15.24
C LYS A 763 14.08 13.16 -14.18
N GLN A 764 15.26 13.52 -13.72
CA GLN A 764 15.83 12.95 -12.51
C GLN A 764 15.10 13.50 -11.29
N PHE A 765 14.59 12.64 -10.44
CA PHE A 765 13.85 13.03 -9.25
C PHE A 765 14.01 12.00 -8.13
N ILE A 766 13.68 12.43 -6.93
CA ILE A 766 13.62 11.58 -5.76
C ILE A 766 12.16 11.31 -5.46
N ARG A 767 11.77 10.05 -5.53
CA ARG A 767 10.39 9.60 -5.36
C ARG A 767 9.96 9.62 -3.89
N ALA A 768 10.84 9.19 -3.00
CA ALA A 768 10.58 9.08 -1.57
C ALA A 768 11.88 9.12 -0.77
N GLY A 769 11.77 9.47 0.50
CA GLY A 769 12.87 9.38 1.45
C GLY A 769 12.38 8.72 2.73
N THR A 770 13.16 7.81 3.28
CA THR A 770 12.88 7.14 4.55
C THR A 770 14.09 7.16 5.45
N SER A 771 13.89 7.06 6.77
CA SER A 771 14.96 6.96 7.77
C SER A 771 16.00 8.09 7.68
N GLY A 772 15.54 9.33 7.73
CA GLY A 772 16.43 10.49 7.64
C GLY A 772 17.11 10.59 6.28
N ALA A 773 18.33 11.11 6.27
CA ALA A 773 19.10 11.34 5.04
C ALA A 773 19.61 10.08 4.33
N THR A 774 19.38 8.90 4.88
CA THR A 774 20.14 7.70 4.48
C THR A 774 19.44 6.79 3.48
N ARG A 775 18.11 6.95 3.28
CA ARG A 775 17.32 6.13 2.36
C ARG A 775 16.46 6.98 1.45
N ILE A 776 17.07 7.53 0.43
CA ILE A 776 16.43 8.42 -0.53
C ILE A 776 16.28 7.66 -1.84
N LEU A 777 15.04 7.30 -2.19
CA LEU A 777 14.75 6.51 -3.38
C LEU A 777 14.66 7.40 -4.61
N GLN A 778 15.50 7.11 -5.59
CA GLN A 778 15.40 7.72 -6.92
C GLN A 778 14.13 7.21 -7.63
N GLY A 779 13.50 8.09 -8.40
CA GLY A 779 12.47 7.69 -9.36
C GLY A 779 13.10 7.16 -10.63
N ASP A 780 12.35 6.36 -11.37
CA ASP A 780 12.81 5.76 -12.62
C ASP A 780 13.07 6.85 -13.67
N ASP A 781 14.12 6.70 -14.46
CA ASP A 781 14.38 7.49 -15.65
C ASP A 781 13.30 7.21 -16.71
N ARG A 782 13.40 7.85 -17.88
CA ARG A 782 12.46 7.60 -18.98
C ARG A 782 12.44 6.13 -19.37
N ALA A 783 11.24 5.56 -19.50
CA ALA A 783 11.04 4.19 -19.87
C ALA A 783 9.91 4.04 -20.90
N ILE A 784 10.14 3.19 -21.93
CA ILE A 784 9.16 2.85 -22.96
C ILE A 784 8.74 1.40 -22.80
N PHE A 785 7.43 1.15 -22.84
CA PHE A 785 6.84 -0.17 -22.76
C PHE A 785 5.91 -0.41 -23.95
N PHE A 786 6.01 -1.57 -24.55
CA PHE A 786 5.12 -2.04 -25.59
C PHE A 786 4.24 -3.16 -25.05
N THR A 787 2.96 -3.10 -25.38
CA THR A 787 1.99 -4.14 -25.00
C THR A 787 1.29 -4.67 -26.25
N TYR A 788 1.26 -5.99 -26.38
CA TYR A 788 0.42 -6.66 -27.36
C TYR A 788 -0.57 -7.57 -26.64
N THR A 789 -1.85 -7.41 -26.95
CA THR A 789 -2.93 -8.18 -26.33
C THR A 789 -3.80 -8.83 -27.39
N ILE A 790 -4.00 -10.14 -27.24
CA ILE A 790 -4.99 -10.91 -27.99
C ILE A 790 -6.19 -11.13 -27.06
N ASN A 791 -7.38 -10.77 -27.52
CA ASN A 791 -8.60 -10.98 -26.76
C ASN A 791 -9.66 -11.71 -27.61
N ARG A 792 -10.08 -12.88 -27.12
CA ARG A 792 -11.11 -13.72 -27.75
C ARG A 792 -12.35 -13.72 -26.87
N LYS A 793 -13.45 -13.22 -27.40
CA LYS A 793 -14.77 -13.28 -26.76
C LYS A 793 -15.48 -14.55 -27.22
N GLY A 794 -16.03 -15.29 -26.26
CA GLY A 794 -16.90 -16.41 -26.56
C GLY A 794 -18.27 -15.96 -27.08
N PRO A 795 -19.07 -16.87 -27.64
CA PRO A 795 -20.45 -16.58 -27.96
C PRO A 795 -21.22 -16.12 -26.70
N LYS A 796 -22.17 -15.22 -26.90
CA LYS A 796 -23.17 -14.94 -25.85
C LYS A 796 -24.11 -16.14 -25.81
N PHE A 797 -24.13 -16.87 -24.70
CA PHE A 797 -25.07 -17.96 -24.46
C PHE A 797 -26.35 -17.42 -23.84
#